data_df22a4e3bd844e5d4fdea7477c4b2703
#
_entry.id   df22a4e3bd844e5d4fdea7477c4b2703
#
_cell.length_a   1.000
_cell.length_b   1.000
_cell.length_c   1.000
_cell.angle_alpha   90.00
_cell.angle_beta   90.00
_cell.angle_gamma   90.00
#
_symmetry.space_group_name_H-M   'P 1'
#
loop_
_entity.id
_entity.type
_entity.pdbx_description
1 polymer ?
#
loop_
_entity_poly.entity_id
_entity_poly.type
_entity_poly.pdbx_seq_one_letter_code
_entity_poly.pdbx_strand_id
1 'polypeptide(L)'
;MTYPILFPHGEPGWMINMPHQRQTAVRNKVTHREFYAYRLAIRNEFSTIHSSGKLFQQYVVDGYCKAEANRLQYFKQNQETLRAMEYRGLLDHVQNVAADNQRPVGRIVILPSSFAGSPRAMQQNYQDAMAIVRKFGKPDLFITFTCNPKWTEIQENIGQHQRAEGRPDLVARVFHLKLKELIDDITKKHVLGKVRAFLYVVEYQKRGLPHAHILLMLCQEDKICTAEDIDRIVSAQIPNSNESPEIHSLVKSHMIHGPCGNLNRHSICVKDGVCSKGFPKAYAAETLASIDGYALYKRPPNGPTITVHGTDVDCQYVVPFNAYLLKKYRAHINIEVCASIKSIKYLFKYVYKGHDCASIEIRERGRVEVDEIKTYLDCRYVSAPEAAWRLMEFEMHKQSHSITRLAVHLPELQTVVFRDGNEEEAFVRHRGTTLTAWFQLNQRDPEARSYLYHDIPKYYVFEDGRKTWKLRRRGGNKVIGRMVSASPMDIERFHLRVLLLHCPAKTSFEDLRTVDGAVCETYKDAARKLHLTEDDTEWDRSLADGVIFAMPQQLRSLFATLCIFCTPTDTSALWEKYKNDLCEDFVHSTVDLTDNYQYVPGDEHEKGENNRQLLNDDQIKIVDEVLQAVHCRDQYTGNRLFFVDGPSGSGKTFLYNTLLHILQGQCRLVLPMAYSGIAATLLAGGRTSHHRFKLPVPILENSTCNISPTSKDADTLRKANLFIWDEAPMAPAYALAAVDRCLRDVTSNNIPFGGKVLLLGGDFRQVLPVVPRAAPAAIIATCIKRSKLWPK
;
A
#
# COMPACT_ATOMS: atom_id res chain seq x y z
N MET A 1 11.69 32.84 -18.92
CA MET A 1 12.65 31.75 -19.22
C MET A 1 12.98 31.05 -17.91
N THR A 2 12.59 29.76 -17.74
CA THR A 2 12.72 29.07 -16.45
C THR A 2 14.14 28.55 -16.19
N TYR A 3 14.88 28.22 -17.26
CA TYR A 3 16.22 27.64 -17.19
C TYR A 3 17.22 28.37 -18.12
N PRO A 4 17.60 29.65 -17.85
CA PRO A 4 18.45 30.42 -18.75
C PRO A 4 19.85 29.79 -18.90
N ILE A 5 20.39 29.16 -17.88
CA ILE A 5 21.71 28.50 -17.93
C ILE A 5 21.69 27.27 -18.84
N LEU A 6 20.57 26.53 -18.88
CA LEU A 6 20.43 25.36 -19.75
C LEU A 6 20.15 25.74 -21.21
N PHE A 7 19.58 26.90 -21.44
CA PHE A 7 19.11 27.39 -22.73
C PHE A 7 19.58 28.84 -22.95
N PRO A 8 20.90 29.07 -23.10
CA PRO A 8 21.46 30.41 -23.16
C PRO A 8 21.05 31.19 -24.41
N HIS A 9 20.69 30.49 -25.50
CA HIS A 9 20.24 31.12 -26.74
C HIS A 9 18.72 31.31 -26.82
N GLY A 10 17.98 31.01 -25.74
CA GLY A 10 16.53 31.18 -25.71
C GLY A 10 15.76 30.13 -26.54
N GLU A 11 16.30 28.91 -26.61
CA GLU A 11 15.69 27.84 -27.39
C GLU A 11 14.22 27.62 -26.98
N PRO A 12 13.32 27.46 -27.96
CA PRO A 12 11.91 27.35 -27.71
C PRO A 12 11.55 26.10 -26.88
N GLY A 13 10.61 26.25 -25.96
CA GLY A 13 10.00 25.14 -25.26
C GLY A 13 9.02 24.37 -26.16
N TRP A 14 8.36 23.39 -25.58
CA TRP A 14 7.23 22.73 -26.25
C TRP A 14 6.06 23.69 -26.44
N MET A 15 5.43 23.62 -27.60
CA MET A 15 4.25 24.39 -27.96
C MET A 15 3.10 23.48 -28.35
N ILE A 16 1.86 23.94 -28.10
CA ILE A 16 0.65 23.22 -28.55
C ILE A 16 0.68 23.11 -30.09
N ASN A 17 0.36 21.93 -30.61
CA ASN A 17 0.37 21.59 -32.01
C ASN A 17 1.76 21.62 -32.68
N MET A 18 2.85 21.48 -31.94
CA MET A 18 4.21 21.31 -32.49
C MET A 18 4.20 20.13 -33.49
N PRO A 19 4.56 20.35 -34.78
CA PRO A 19 4.47 19.29 -35.77
C PRO A 19 5.65 18.33 -35.68
N HIS A 20 5.44 17.06 -36.00
CA HIS A 20 6.51 16.13 -36.29
C HIS A 20 7.21 16.47 -37.61
N GLN A 21 8.51 16.30 -37.66
CA GLN A 21 9.27 16.48 -38.91
C GLN A 21 8.82 15.49 -40.00
N ARG A 22 8.51 14.25 -39.63
CA ARG A 22 7.89 13.26 -40.53
C ARG A 22 6.46 13.02 -40.04
N GLN A 23 5.49 13.59 -40.73
CA GLN A 23 4.10 13.41 -40.45
C GLN A 23 3.64 12.04 -40.94
N THR A 24 2.93 11.30 -40.07
CA THR A 24 2.23 10.07 -40.44
C THR A 24 0.73 10.26 -40.25
N ALA A 25 -0.09 9.44 -40.89
CA ALA A 25 -1.56 9.51 -40.76
C ALA A 25 -2.07 9.38 -39.31
N VAL A 26 -1.26 8.79 -38.41
CA VAL A 26 -1.63 8.53 -37.01
C VAL A 26 -0.97 9.51 -36.03
N ARG A 27 0.25 10.00 -36.32
CA ARG A 27 1.03 10.89 -35.44
C ARG A 27 1.58 12.05 -36.22
N ASN A 28 0.99 13.21 -36.04
CA ASN A 28 1.40 14.44 -36.69
C ASN A 28 1.86 15.55 -35.72
N LYS A 29 1.69 15.35 -34.41
CA LYS A 29 2.01 16.32 -33.36
C LYS A 29 2.92 15.73 -32.30
N VAL A 30 3.90 16.50 -31.84
CA VAL A 30 4.83 16.15 -30.77
C VAL A 30 4.15 16.36 -29.43
N THR A 31 4.12 15.32 -28.59
CA THR A 31 3.62 15.39 -27.21
C THR A 31 4.66 16.04 -26.29
N HIS A 32 4.23 16.56 -25.13
CA HIS A 32 5.14 17.04 -24.07
C HIS A 32 6.22 16.01 -23.72
N ARG A 33 5.82 14.75 -23.57
CA ARG A 33 6.74 13.68 -23.21
C ARG A 33 7.77 13.41 -24.30
N GLU A 34 7.36 13.30 -25.56
CA GLU A 34 8.29 13.12 -26.69
C GLU A 34 9.28 14.27 -26.78
N PHE A 35 8.84 15.51 -26.53
CA PHE A 35 9.71 16.67 -26.50
C PHE A 35 10.80 16.55 -25.43
N TYR A 36 10.43 16.23 -24.18
CA TYR A 36 11.38 16.04 -23.10
C TYR A 36 12.27 14.81 -23.30
N ALA A 37 11.72 13.70 -23.77
CA ALA A 37 12.52 12.52 -24.12
C ALA A 37 13.57 12.83 -25.19
N TYR A 38 13.22 13.65 -26.19
CA TYR A 38 14.16 14.14 -27.20
C TYR A 38 15.26 15.00 -26.57
N ARG A 39 14.92 15.91 -25.65
CA ARG A 39 15.89 16.75 -24.92
C ARG A 39 16.86 15.94 -24.05
N LEU A 40 16.37 14.82 -23.49
CA LEU A 40 17.16 13.88 -22.67
C LEU A 40 17.94 12.84 -23.51
N ALA A 41 17.85 12.88 -24.83
CA ALA A 41 18.62 11.98 -25.69
C ALA A 41 20.10 12.33 -25.62
N ILE A 42 20.95 11.32 -25.41
CA ILE A 42 22.40 11.46 -25.40
C ILE A 42 22.90 11.63 -26.87
N ARG A 43 23.73 12.62 -27.10
CA ARG A 43 24.38 12.94 -28.40
C ARG A 43 25.87 13.03 -28.19
N ASN A 44 26.64 12.95 -29.26
CA ASN A 44 28.10 12.97 -29.21
C ASN A 44 28.70 14.36 -28.86
N GLU A 45 27.84 15.40 -28.87
CA GLU A 45 28.27 16.77 -28.56
C GLU A 45 28.10 17.09 -27.07
N PHE A 46 28.82 18.11 -26.57
CA PHE A 46 28.66 18.62 -25.22
C PHE A 46 27.21 19.05 -24.97
N SER A 47 26.65 18.62 -23.86
CA SER A 47 25.29 18.96 -23.48
C SER A 47 25.26 19.73 -22.17
N THR A 48 24.85 20.99 -22.24
CA THR A 48 24.63 21.84 -21.04
C THR A 48 23.63 21.24 -20.08
N ILE A 49 22.60 20.58 -20.61
CA ILE A 49 21.55 19.92 -19.83
C ILE A 49 22.17 18.80 -18.96
N HIS A 50 22.88 17.84 -19.58
CA HIS A 50 23.43 16.69 -18.86
C HIS A 50 24.60 17.06 -17.94
N SER A 51 25.24 18.21 -18.15
CA SER A 51 26.38 18.67 -17.36
C SER A 51 25.97 19.49 -16.13
N SER A 52 24.72 19.87 -15.95
CA SER A 52 24.25 20.82 -14.95
C SER A 52 23.89 20.23 -13.57
N GLY A 53 24.16 18.96 -13.32
CA GLY A 53 24.08 18.33 -12.00
C GLY A 53 22.69 18.44 -11.35
N LYS A 54 22.56 19.16 -10.23
CA LYS A 54 21.27 19.32 -9.51
C LYS A 54 20.23 20.07 -10.36
N LEU A 55 20.65 21.00 -11.20
CA LEU A 55 19.74 21.72 -12.10
C LEU A 55 19.16 20.79 -13.16
N PHE A 56 19.96 19.80 -13.61
CA PHE A 56 19.46 18.75 -14.49
C PHE A 56 18.41 17.87 -13.81
N GLN A 57 18.61 17.48 -12.54
CA GLN A 57 17.57 16.76 -11.77
C GLN A 57 16.26 17.54 -11.74
N GLN A 58 16.34 18.85 -11.43
CA GLN A 58 15.15 19.73 -11.40
C GLN A 58 14.48 19.81 -12.78
N TYR A 59 15.26 19.96 -13.84
CA TYR A 59 14.75 20.03 -15.21
C TYR A 59 14.00 18.76 -15.62
N VAL A 60 14.53 17.57 -15.25
CA VAL A 60 13.90 16.28 -15.54
C VAL A 60 12.58 16.13 -14.79
N VAL A 61 12.54 16.50 -13.50
CA VAL A 61 11.32 16.46 -12.68
C VAL A 61 10.27 17.42 -13.22
N ASP A 62 10.65 18.67 -13.51
CA ASP A 62 9.74 19.66 -14.09
C ASP A 62 9.19 19.23 -15.46
N GLY A 63 10.05 18.62 -16.28
CA GLY A 63 9.63 18.08 -17.58
C GLY A 63 8.58 17.01 -17.45
N TYR A 64 8.78 16.09 -16.49
CA TYR A 64 7.80 15.06 -16.21
C TYR A 64 6.51 15.63 -15.60
N CYS A 65 6.60 16.52 -14.60
CA CYS A 65 5.44 17.15 -13.98
C CYS A 65 4.58 17.91 -15.01
N LYS A 66 5.21 18.61 -15.98
CA LYS A 66 4.46 19.26 -17.08
C LYS A 66 3.75 18.26 -17.99
N ALA A 67 4.43 17.16 -18.36
CA ALA A 67 3.83 16.12 -19.17
C ALA A 67 2.66 15.44 -18.46
N GLU A 68 2.79 15.19 -17.15
CA GLU A 68 1.76 14.62 -16.32
C GLU A 68 0.59 15.56 -16.10
N ALA A 69 0.86 16.84 -15.76
CA ALA A 69 -0.17 17.85 -15.56
C ALA A 69 -1.04 18.04 -16.83
N ASN A 70 -0.42 17.98 -18.02
CA ASN A 70 -1.16 18.02 -19.28
C ASN A 70 -2.12 16.83 -19.44
N ARG A 71 -1.70 15.62 -19.08
CA ARG A 71 -2.56 14.42 -19.09
C ARG A 71 -3.67 14.51 -18.06
N LEU A 72 -3.36 14.97 -16.85
CA LEU A 72 -4.37 15.16 -15.79
C LEU A 72 -5.40 16.22 -16.19
N GLN A 73 -4.96 17.32 -16.82
CA GLN A 73 -5.86 18.34 -17.33
C GLN A 73 -6.78 17.80 -18.43
N TYR A 74 -6.26 16.98 -19.36
CA TYR A 74 -7.07 16.28 -20.34
C TYR A 74 -8.16 15.42 -19.68
N PHE A 75 -7.80 14.60 -18.68
CA PHE A 75 -8.80 13.80 -17.96
C PHE A 75 -9.81 14.67 -17.20
N LYS A 76 -9.37 15.76 -16.59
CA LYS A 76 -10.27 16.69 -15.89
C LYS A 76 -11.31 17.31 -16.81
N GLN A 77 -10.91 17.61 -18.06
CA GLN A 77 -11.80 18.19 -19.08
C GLN A 77 -12.72 17.15 -19.73
N ASN A 78 -12.34 15.87 -19.74
CA ASN A 78 -13.08 14.82 -20.43
C ASN A 78 -13.78 13.86 -19.45
N GLN A 79 -14.20 14.33 -18.28
CA GLN A 79 -14.82 13.52 -17.23
C GLN A 79 -16.13 12.86 -17.67
N GLU A 80 -16.91 13.48 -18.55
CA GLU A 80 -18.17 12.92 -19.06
C GLU A 80 -17.93 11.58 -19.78
N THR A 81 -16.95 11.55 -20.67
CA THR A 81 -16.55 10.31 -21.37
C THR A 81 -16.00 9.24 -20.43
N LEU A 82 -15.31 9.63 -19.35
CA LEU A 82 -14.71 8.71 -18.40
C LEU A 82 -15.73 8.10 -17.43
N ARG A 83 -16.72 8.90 -16.99
CA ARG A 83 -17.77 8.48 -16.05
C ARG A 83 -18.64 7.38 -16.59
N ALA A 84 -18.95 7.40 -17.87
CA ALA A 84 -19.79 6.41 -18.50
C ALA A 84 -19.20 4.99 -18.45
N MET A 85 -17.85 4.85 -18.32
CA MET A 85 -17.18 3.54 -18.29
C MET A 85 -17.17 2.84 -16.93
N GLU A 86 -17.25 3.56 -15.80
CA GLU A 86 -16.92 3.01 -14.46
C GLU A 86 -17.86 3.48 -13.33
N TYR A 87 -18.94 4.14 -13.67
CA TYR A 87 -19.73 4.98 -12.78
C TYR A 87 -20.54 4.24 -11.70
N ARG A 88 -21.03 3.03 -11.97
CA ARG A 88 -22.04 2.39 -11.10
C ARG A 88 -21.50 2.06 -9.70
N GLY A 89 -20.37 1.39 -9.60
CA GLY A 89 -19.83 0.97 -8.28
C GLY A 89 -19.34 2.14 -7.41
N LEU A 90 -18.77 3.18 -8.02
CA LEU A 90 -18.34 4.37 -7.29
C LEU A 90 -19.54 5.26 -6.92
N LEU A 91 -20.52 5.37 -7.81
CA LEU A 91 -21.74 6.12 -7.53
C LEU A 91 -22.52 5.48 -6.37
N ASP A 92 -22.69 4.16 -6.39
CA ASP A 92 -23.36 3.42 -5.32
C ASP A 92 -22.63 3.63 -3.97
N HIS A 93 -21.31 3.57 -3.95
CA HIS A 93 -20.51 3.83 -2.75
C HIS A 93 -20.67 5.28 -2.25
N VAL A 94 -20.56 6.26 -3.14
CA VAL A 94 -20.68 7.68 -2.79
C VAL A 94 -22.11 8.03 -2.38
N GLN A 95 -23.12 7.45 -3.03
CA GLN A 95 -24.53 7.64 -2.66
C GLN A 95 -24.81 7.03 -1.27
N ASN A 96 -24.28 5.85 -0.97
CA ASN A 96 -24.43 5.23 0.34
C ASN A 96 -23.75 6.08 1.43
N VAL A 97 -22.52 6.53 1.22
CA VAL A 97 -21.81 7.43 2.16
C VAL A 97 -22.51 8.79 2.30
N ALA A 98 -23.07 9.33 1.22
CA ALA A 98 -23.84 10.57 1.26
C ALA A 98 -25.16 10.40 1.98
N ALA A 99 -25.84 9.26 1.79
CA ALA A 99 -27.09 8.92 2.48
C ALA A 99 -26.87 8.71 3.97
N ASP A 100 -25.81 7.99 4.37
CA ASP A 100 -25.41 7.79 5.77
C ASP A 100 -25.12 9.11 6.48
N ASN A 101 -24.59 10.09 5.76
CA ASN A 101 -24.28 11.44 6.29
C ASN A 101 -25.40 12.47 6.04
N GLN A 102 -26.53 12.10 5.43
CA GLN A 102 -27.65 12.99 5.05
C GLN A 102 -27.19 14.24 4.24
N ARG A 103 -26.24 14.05 3.31
CA ARG A 103 -25.63 15.14 2.54
C ARG A 103 -25.75 14.93 1.04
N PRO A 104 -25.93 15.97 0.23
CA PRO A 104 -26.00 15.83 -1.22
C PRO A 104 -24.63 15.47 -1.82
N VAL A 105 -24.64 14.63 -2.83
CA VAL A 105 -23.44 14.26 -3.61
C VAL A 105 -22.95 15.47 -4.41
N GLY A 106 -21.67 15.82 -4.24
CA GLY A 106 -20.98 16.86 -4.99
C GLY A 106 -20.42 16.37 -6.33
N ARG A 107 -19.46 17.13 -6.88
CA ARG A 107 -18.81 16.77 -8.15
C ARG A 107 -17.81 15.63 -7.93
N ILE A 108 -17.93 14.56 -8.74
CA ILE A 108 -17.02 13.42 -8.75
C ILE A 108 -16.03 13.59 -9.90
N VAL A 109 -14.73 13.55 -9.61
CA VAL A 109 -13.64 13.56 -10.60
C VAL A 109 -12.87 12.25 -10.49
N ILE A 110 -12.81 11.49 -11.59
CA ILE A 110 -12.18 10.17 -11.64
C ILE A 110 -10.95 10.14 -12.54
N LEU A 111 -9.99 9.24 -12.23
CA LEU A 111 -8.87 8.89 -13.08
C LEU A 111 -9.11 7.52 -13.73
N PRO A 112 -8.95 7.39 -15.06
CA PRO A 112 -9.19 6.12 -15.75
C PRO A 112 -8.13 5.07 -15.39
N SER A 113 -8.46 3.81 -15.59
CA SER A 113 -7.51 2.69 -15.42
C SER A 113 -6.33 2.72 -16.41
N SER A 114 -6.45 3.45 -17.50
CA SER A 114 -5.36 3.71 -18.46
C SER A 114 -4.33 4.73 -17.95
N PHE A 115 -4.61 5.44 -16.86
CA PHE A 115 -3.67 6.34 -16.24
C PHE A 115 -2.81 5.57 -15.21
N ALA A 116 -1.52 5.36 -15.55
CA ALA A 116 -0.60 4.64 -14.67
C ALA A 116 -0.46 5.33 -13.31
N GLY A 117 -0.73 4.60 -12.23
CA GLY A 117 -0.74 5.11 -10.86
C GLY A 117 -2.11 5.57 -10.36
N SER A 118 -3.17 5.55 -11.19
CA SER A 118 -4.53 5.73 -10.68
C SER A 118 -4.94 4.55 -9.80
N PRO A 119 -5.84 4.74 -8.82
CA PRO A 119 -6.37 3.65 -8.00
C PRO A 119 -6.92 2.49 -8.85
N ARG A 120 -7.59 2.81 -9.95
CA ARG A 120 -8.14 1.82 -10.88
C ARG A 120 -7.07 1.06 -11.64
N ALA A 121 -6.01 1.74 -12.12
CA ALA A 121 -4.88 1.07 -12.78
C ALA A 121 -4.18 0.12 -11.81
N MET A 122 -3.97 0.54 -10.57
CA MET A 122 -3.36 -0.27 -9.53
C MET A 122 -4.21 -1.50 -9.20
N GLN A 123 -5.52 -1.31 -9.01
CA GLN A 123 -6.46 -2.42 -8.77
C GLN A 123 -6.50 -3.40 -9.94
N GLN A 124 -6.45 -2.93 -11.17
CA GLN A 124 -6.41 -3.80 -12.35
C GLN A 124 -5.12 -4.59 -12.43
N ASN A 125 -3.96 -3.95 -12.22
CA ASN A 125 -2.67 -4.63 -12.21
C ASN A 125 -2.63 -5.71 -11.14
N TYR A 126 -3.20 -5.44 -9.98
CA TYR A 126 -3.36 -6.42 -8.92
C TYR A 126 -4.22 -7.61 -9.34
N GLN A 127 -5.41 -7.38 -9.86
CA GLN A 127 -6.30 -8.43 -10.31
C GLN A 127 -5.68 -9.26 -11.45
N ASP A 128 -4.91 -8.62 -12.34
CA ASP A 128 -4.21 -9.28 -13.43
C ASP A 128 -3.05 -10.15 -12.88
N ALA A 129 -2.29 -9.65 -11.91
CA ALA A 129 -1.27 -10.43 -11.20
C ALA A 129 -1.89 -11.64 -10.46
N MET A 130 -3.05 -11.43 -9.82
CA MET A 130 -3.78 -12.52 -9.15
C MET A 130 -4.31 -13.58 -10.12
N ALA A 131 -4.70 -13.20 -11.32
CA ALA A 131 -5.09 -14.18 -12.35
C ALA A 131 -3.90 -15.09 -12.75
N ILE A 132 -2.67 -14.56 -12.73
CA ILE A 132 -1.46 -15.36 -12.95
C ILE A 132 -1.22 -16.30 -11.76
N VAL A 133 -1.26 -15.80 -10.52
CA VAL A 133 -1.08 -16.59 -9.31
C VAL A 133 -2.14 -17.72 -9.21
N ARG A 134 -3.41 -17.39 -9.51
CA ARG A 134 -4.49 -18.39 -9.52
C ARG A 134 -4.24 -19.52 -10.52
N LYS A 135 -3.70 -19.19 -11.70
CA LYS A 135 -3.45 -20.17 -12.76
C LYS A 135 -2.21 -21.03 -12.51
N PHE A 136 -1.15 -20.47 -11.95
CA PHE A 136 0.16 -21.13 -11.84
C PHE A 136 0.55 -21.48 -10.41
N GLY A 137 -0.27 -21.13 -9.43
CA GLY A 137 -0.01 -21.34 -8.01
C GLY A 137 0.80 -20.21 -7.38
N LYS A 138 1.11 -20.39 -6.08
CA LYS A 138 1.90 -19.40 -5.32
C LYS A 138 3.29 -19.21 -5.95
N PRO A 139 3.85 -17.98 -5.84
CA PRO A 139 5.25 -17.76 -6.21
C PRO A 139 6.19 -18.64 -5.38
N ASP A 140 7.27 -19.06 -6.01
CA ASP A 140 8.35 -19.84 -5.39
C ASP A 140 9.47 -18.95 -4.87
N LEU A 141 9.80 -17.90 -5.61
CA LEU A 141 10.88 -16.97 -5.27
C LEU A 141 10.42 -15.51 -5.34
N PHE A 142 10.92 -14.75 -4.38
CA PHE A 142 10.86 -13.30 -4.33
C PHE A 142 12.27 -12.71 -4.47
N ILE A 143 12.45 -11.81 -5.44
CA ILE A 143 13.73 -11.17 -5.70
C ILE A 143 13.57 -9.66 -5.57
N THR A 144 14.47 -9.03 -4.83
CA THR A 144 14.62 -7.57 -4.79
C THR A 144 15.95 -7.18 -5.41
N PHE A 145 15.91 -6.53 -6.55
CA PHE A 145 17.09 -6.07 -7.28
C PHE A 145 17.21 -4.55 -7.18
N THR A 146 18.32 -4.05 -6.63
CA THR A 146 18.57 -2.63 -6.37
C THR A 146 19.63 -2.08 -7.31
N CYS A 147 19.40 -0.88 -7.82
CA CYS A 147 20.40 -0.17 -8.61
C CYS A 147 21.67 0.10 -7.79
N ASN A 148 22.83 -0.22 -8.37
CA ASN A 148 24.12 0.16 -7.81
C ASN A 148 24.66 1.39 -8.58
N PRO A 149 24.76 2.58 -7.94
CA PRO A 149 25.28 3.76 -8.58
C PRO A 149 26.76 3.67 -8.95
N LYS A 150 27.48 2.65 -8.45
CA LYS A 150 28.91 2.39 -8.74
C LYS A 150 29.12 1.40 -9.90
N TRP A 151 28.09 1.03 -10.63
CA TRP A 151 28.30 0.21 -11.83
C TRP A 151 29.22 0.89 -12.84
N THR A 152 30.10 0.10 -13.46
CA THR A 152 31.07 0.55 -14.44
C THR A 152 30.42 1.35 -15.55
N GLU A 153 29.28 0.88 -16.05
CA GLU A 153 28.51 1.56 -17.10
C GLU A 153 27.99 2.93 -16.68
N ILE A 154 27.82 3.18 -15.40
CA ILE A 154 27.49 4.52 -14.88
C ILE A 154 28.77 5.32 -14.72
N GLN A 155 29.79 4.76 -14.05
CA GLN A 155 31.01 5.48 -13.70
C GLN A 155 31.81 5.94 -14.93
N GLU A 156 31.88 5.13 -15.99
CA GLU A 156 32.56 5.45 -17.23
C GLU A 156 31.84 6.51 -18.08
N ASN A 157 30.54 6.71 -17.83
CA ASN A 157 29.71 7.63 -18.62
C ASN A 157 29.28 8.89 -17.82
N ILE A 158 29.87 9.14 -16.66
CA ILE A 158 29.76 10.40 -15.92
C ILE A 158 31.03 11.21 -16.10
N GLY A 159 30.93 12.56 -16.15
CA GLY A 159 32.08 13.45 -16.23
C GLY A 159 32.90 13.45 -14.94
N GLN A 160 34.16 13.87 -15.02
CA GLN A 160 35.13 13.86 -13.91
C GLN A 160 34.61 14.51 -12.59
N HIS A 161 33.70 15.50 -12.68
CA HIS A 161 33.12 16.21 -11.53
C HIS A 161 31.67 15.87 -11.29
N GLN A 162 31.12 14.87 -11.98
CA GLN A 162 29.73 14.43 -11.81
C GLN A 162 29.65 13.24 -10.86
N ARG A 163 28.47 13.11 -10.25
CA ARG A 163 28.09 11.95 -9.48
C ARG A 163 26.87 11.27 -10.13
N ALA A 164 26.66 10.00 -9.85
CA ALA A 164 25.53 9.25 -10.39
C ALA A 164 24.17 9.93 -10.09
N GLU A 165 24.04 10.57 -8.92
CA GLU A 165 22.84 11.32 -8.54
C GLU A 165 22.57 12.50 -9.51
N GLY A 166 23.63 13.11 -10.05
CA GLY A 166 23.54 14.20 -11.03
C GLY A 166 23.11 13.74 -12.44
N ARG A 167 23.03 12.43 -12.67
CA ARG A 167 22.69 11.82 -13.97
C ARG A 167 21.54 10.82 -13.85
N PRO A 168 20.34 11.30 -13.46
CA PRO A 168 19.17 10.44 -13.29
C PRO A 168 18.76 9.70 -14.57
N ASP A 169 19.02 10.28 -15.72
CA ASP A 169 18.81 9.69 -17.05
C ASP A 169 19.67 8.44 -17.26
N LEU A 170 20.97 8.53 -16.91
CA LEU A 170 21.93 7.44 -17.04
C LEU A 170 21.62 6.32 -16.06
N VAL A 171 21.34 6.66 -14.79
CA VAL A 171 20.92 5.69 -13.75
C VAL A 171 19.69 4.91 -14.20
N ALA A 172 18.66 5.60 -14.71
CA ALA A 172 17.45 4.98 -15.20
C ALA A 172 17.71 4.03 -16.39
N ARG A 173 18.52 4.46 -17.37
CA ARG A 173 18.87 3.65 -18.56
C ARG A 173 19.67 2.40 -18.20
N VAL A 174 20.72 2.57 -17.39
CA VAL A 174 21.58 1.43 -17.00
C VAL A 174 20.79 0.43 -16.19
N PHE A 175 19.98 0.89 -15.21
CA PHE A 175 19.14 0.00 -14.44
C PHE A 175 18.12 -0.74 -15.31
N HIS A 176 17.51 -0.06 -16.29
CA HIS A 176 16.59 -0.69 -17.24
C HIS A 176 17.25 -1.81 -18.03
N LEU A 177 18.47 -1.59 -18.53
CA LEU A 177 19.22 -2.60 -19.26
C LEU A 177 19.61 -3.79 -18.37
N LYS A 178 20.12 -3.52 -17.16
CA LYS A 178 20.47 -4.55 -16.17
C LYS A 178 19.24 -5.36 -15.74
N LEU A 179 18.09 -4.71 -15.51
CA LEU A 179 16.85 -5.40 -15.19
C LEU A 179 16.39 -6.30 -16.33
N LYS A 180 16.47 -5.82 -17.58
CA LYS A 180 16.13 -6.63 -18.75
C LYS A 180 17.05 -7.85 -18.87
N GLU A 181 18.35 -7.66 -18.66
CA GLU A 181 19.32 -8.75 -18.67
C GLU A 181 19.06 -9.75 -17.55
N LEU A 182 18.73 -9.27 -16.32
CA LEU A 182 18.36 -10.14 -15.20
C LEU A 182 17.13 -10.99 -15.53
N ILE A 183 16.10 -10.39 -16.12
CA ILE A 183 14.90 -11.13 -16.55
C ILE A 183 15.25 -12.17 -17.63
N ASP A 184 16.16 -11.86 -18.54
CA ASP A 184 16.63 -12.82 -19.55
C ASP A 184 17.46 -13.97 -18.91
N ASP A 185 18.31 -13.68 -17.93
CA ASP A 185 19.04 -14.73 -17.18
C ASP A 185 18.07 -15.66 -16.44
N ILE A 186 17.06 -15.12 -15.83
CA ILE A 186 16.05 -15.87 -15.09
C ILE A 186 15.17 -16.68 -16.05
N THR A 187 14.65 -16.09 -17.13
CA THR A 187 13.61 -16.69 -17.96
C THR A 187 14.11 -17.48 -19.16
N LYS A 188 15.33 -17.17 -19.68
CA LYS A 188 15.93 -17.81 -20.85
C LYS A 188 17.10 -18.73 -20.51
N LYS A 189 17.93 -18.34 -19.51
CA LYS A 189 19.08 -19.13 -19.06
C LYS A 189 18.77 -20.00 -17.84
N HIS A 190 17.59 -19.81 -17.25
CA HIS A 190 17.07 -20.63 -16.15
C HIS A 190 17.99 -20.73 -14.93
N VAL A 191 18.69 -19.63 -14.59
CA VAL A 191 19.69 -19.59 -13.50
C VAL A 191 19.11 -19.99 -12.13
N LEU A 192 17.81 -19.78 -11.93
CA LEU A 192 17.08 -20.12 -10.70
C LEU A 192 16.08 -21.27 -10.92
N GLY A 193 16.18 -22.00 -12.02
CA GLY A 193 15.20 -23.00 -12.46
C GLY A 193 14.30 -22.49 -13.59
N LYS A 194 13.57 -23.41 -14.25
CA LYS A 194 12.65 -23.08 -15.35
C LYS A 194 11.45 -22.29 -14.85
N VAL A 195 11.29 -21.09 -15.35
CA VAL A 195 10.23 -20.18 -14.95
C VAL A 195 8.97 -20.41 -15.80
N ARG A 196 7.86 -20.71 -15.13
CA ARG A 196 6.53 -20.85 -15.73
C ARG A 196 5.84 -19.52 -15.91
N ALA A 197 5.93 -18.67 -14.87
CA ALA A 197 5.40 -17.30 -14.92
C ALA A 197 6.24 -16.36 -14.04
N PHE A 198 6.22 -15.08 -14.38
CA PHE A 198 6.83 -14.05 -13.57
C PHE A 198 6.03 -12.75 -13.66
N LEU A 199 6.22 -11.92 -12.64
CA LEU A 199 5.82 -10.51 -12.66
C LEU A 199 6.88 -9.67 -11.93
N TYR A 200 7.05 -8.42 -12.34
CA TYR A 200 7.86 -7.48 -11.59
C TYR A 200 7.25 -6.09 -11.54
N VAL A 201 7.64 -5.33 -10.51
CA VAL A 201 7.32 -3.92 -10.32
C VAL A 201 8.60 -3.16 -10.02
N VAL A 202 8.76 -1.97 -10.62
CA VAL A 202 9.85 -1.05 -10.33
C VAL A 202 9.36 0.01 -9.35
N GLU A 203 10.08 0.19 -8.26
CA GLU A 203 9.84 1.20 -7.24
C GLU A 203 11.04 2.14 -7.09
N TYR A 204 10.78 3.33 -6.53
CA TYR A 204 11.82 4.31 -6.24
C TYR A 204 11.87 4.58 -4.73
N GLN A 205 13.04 4.36 -4.13
CA GLN A 205 13.25 4.75 -2.74
C GLN A 205 13.21 6.27 -2.57
N LYS A 206 13.03 6.74 -1.31
CA LYS A 206 13.12 8.17 -0.96
C LYS A 206 14.43 8.82 -1.42
N ARG A 207 15.52 8.04 -1.57
CA ARG A 207 16.82 8.48 -2.10
C ARG A 207 16.89 8.47 -3.64
N GLY A 208 15.84 8.08 -4.33
CA GLY A 208 15.71 8.12 -5.79
C GLY A 208 16.29 6.92 -6.54
N LEU A 209 16.94 5.94 -5.89
CA LEU A 209 17.44 4.75 -6.58
C LEU A 209 16.31 3.78 -6.93
N PRO A 210 16.28 3.25 -8.17
CA PRO A 210 15.27 2.27 -8.56
C PRO A 210 15.54 0.89 -7.96
N HIS A 211 14.47 0.20 -7.60
CA HIS A 211 14.43 -1.20 -7.23
C HIS A 211 13.43 -1.93 -8.11
N ALA A 212 13.70 -3.18 -8.41
CA ALA A 212 12.73 -4.10 -8.98
C ALA A 212 12.40 -5.20 -7.97
N HIS A 213 11.10 -5.38 -7.72
CA HIS A 213 10.58 -6.53 -6.99
C HIS A 213 10.04 -7.53 -8.00
N ILE A 214 10.54 -8.75 -8.00
CA ILE A 214 10.24 -9.79 -8.99
C ILE A 214 9.68 -11.00 -8.27
N LEU A 215 8.57 -11.54 -8.78
CA LEU A 215 7.97 -12.80 -8.36
C LEU A 215 8.19 -13.85 -9.44
N LEU A 216 8.61 -15.03 -9.04
CA LEU A 216 8.79 -16.16 -9.93
C LEU A 216 7.92 -17.33 -9.51
N MET A 217 7.23 -17.94 -10.49
CA MET A 217 6.58 -19.24 -10.39
C MET A 217 7.38 -20.22 -11.24
N LEU A 218 7.94 -21.24 -10.60
CA LEU A 218 8.75 -22.24 -11.29
C LEU A 218 7.89 -23.35 -11.91
N CYS A 219 8.44 -24.07 -12.89
CA CYS A 219 7.84 -25.28 -13.42
C CYS A 219 7.86 -26.37 -12.35
N GLN A 220 6.98 -27.38 -12.48
CA GLN A 220 6.80 -28.41 -11.46
C GLN A 220 8.09 -29.20 -11.19
N GLU A 221 8.89 -29.43 -12.21
CA GLU A 221 10.16 -30.12 -12.13
C GLU A 221 11.26 -29.36 -11.36
N ASP A 222 11.15 -28.04 -11.26
CA ASP A 222 12.13 -27.17 -10.61
C ASP A 222 11.56 -26.50 -9.34
N LYS A 223 10.42 -27.04 -8.82
CA LYS A 223 9.84 -26.56 -7.55
C LYS A 223 10.81 -26.75 -6.39
N ILE A 224 10.91 -25.75 -5.52
CA ILE A 224 11.75 -25.78 -4.33
C ILE A 224 10.97 -26.49 -3.22
N CYS A 225 11.35 -27.75 -2.94
CA CYS A 225 10.63 -28.60 -2.00
C CYS A 225 11.47 -28.99 -0.78
N THR A 226 12.79 -29.04 -0.92
CA THR A 226 13.71 -29.52 0.13
C THR A 226 14.66 -28.41 0.59
N ALA A 227 15.35 -28.64 1.72
CA ALA A 227 16.38 -27.75 2.22
C ALA A 227 17.56 -27.65 1.23
N GLU A 228 17.92 -28.77 0.59
CA GLU A 228 18.99 -28.86 -0.41
C GLU A 228 18.63 -28.01 -1.65
N ASP A 229 17.36 -28.01 -2.07
CA ASP A 229 16.91 -27.15 -3.17
C ASP A 229 17.08 -25.68 -2.82
N ILE A 230 16.77 -25.31 -1.57
CA ILE A 230 16.94 -23.95 -1.08
C ILE A 230 18.43 -23.57 -1.09
N ASP A 231 19.30 -24.39 -0.50
CA ASP A 231 20.73 -24.10 -0.36
C ASP A 231 21.45 -24.06 -1.71
N ARG A 232 20.96 -24.78 -2.72
CA ARG A 232 21.47 -24.72 -4.10
C ARG A 232 21.24 -23.34 -4.74
N ILE A 233 20.14 -22.64 -4.39
CA ILE A 233 19.73 -21.40 -5.04
C ILE A 233 20.09 -20.19 -4.18
N VAL A 234 19.93 -20.28 -2.86
CA VAL A 234 20.03 -19.17 -1.92
C VAL A 234 21.02 -19.47 -0.80
N SER A 235 21.92 -18.53 -0.53
CA SER A 235 22.84 -18.55 0.60
C SER A 235 22.62 -17.35 1.52
N ALA A 236 22.75 -17.57 2.83
CA ALA A 236 22.72 -16.50 3.83
C ALA A 236 23.97 -16.54 4.73
N GLN A 237 25.08 -17.08 4.20
CA GLN A 237 26.33 -17.24 4.89
C GLN A 237 27.38 -16.24 4.36
N ILE A 238 28.40 -15.96 5.17
CA ILE A 238 29.60 -15.23 4.74
C ILE A 238 30.54 -16.23 4.08
N PRO A 239 30.88 -16.08 2.78
CA PRO A 239 31.83 -16.97 2.12
C PRO A 239 33.24 -16.85 2.72
N ASN A 240 33.99 -17.94 2.71
CA ASN A 240 35.36 -17.93 3.13
C ASN A 240 36.22 -17.01 2.21
N SER A 241 36.94 -16.06 2.82
CA SER A 241 37.75 -15.09 2.08
C SER A 241 38.91 -15.72 1.29
N ASN A 242 39.44 -16.87 1.73
CA ASN A 242 40.52 -17.59 1.05
C ASN A 242 40.05 -18.41 -0.15
N GLU A 243 38.81 -18.99 -0.05
CA GLU A 243 38.25 -19.84 -1.09
C GLU A 243 37.50 -19.05 -2.17
N SER A 244 36.85 -17.98 -1.74
CA SER A 244 35.98 -17.16 -2.63
C SER A 244 36.12 -15.67 -2.35
N PRO A 245 37.29 -15.06 -2.56
CA PRO A 245 37.58 -13.69 -2.16
C PRO A 245 36.69 -12.66 -2.87
N GLU A 246 36.33 -12.89 -4.12
CA GLU A 246 35.42 -12.00 -4.87
C GLU A 246 34.01 -11.99 -4.28
N ILE A 247 33.42 -13.16 -4.04
CA ILE A 247 32.06 -13.24 -3.47
C ILE A 247 32.07 -12.72 -2.03
N HIS A 248 33.10 -13.00 -1.22
CA HIS A 248 33.25 -12.44 0.12
C HIS A 248 33.22 -10.91 0.10
N SER A 249 33.99 -10.27 -0.81
CA SER A 249 34.02 -8.82 -0.97
C SER A 249 32.67 -8.26 -1.40
N LEU A 250 31.95 -8.95 -2.29
CA LEU A 250 30.63 -8.55 -2.76
C LEU A 250 29.56 -8.69 -1.66
N VAL A 251 29.59 -9.75 -0.86
CA VAL A 251 28.73 -9.93 0.32
C VAL A 251 28.96 -8.80 1.31
N LYS A 252 30.23 -8.50 1.64
CA LYS A 252 30.59 -7.37 2.51
C LYS A 252 30.02 -6.05 2.01
N SER A 253 30.08 -5.80 0.69
CA SER A 253 29.71 -4.50 0.10
C SER A 253 28.20 -4.35 -0.12
N HIS A 254 27.48 -5.44 -0.36
CA HIS A 254 26.09 -5.38 -0.88
C HIS A 254 25.07 -6.17 -0.08
N MET A 255 25.49 -7.23 0.66
CA MET A 255 24.54 -8.17 1.26
C MET A 255 24.57 -8.19 2.79
N ILE A 256 25.20 -7.22 3.45
CA ILE A 256 25.13 -7.05 4.91
C ILE A 256 24.09 -6.00 5.27
N HIS A 257 23.18 -6.37 6.17
CA HIS A 257 22.23 -5.45 6.77
C HIS A 257 22.79 -4.85 8.06
N GLY A 258 23.01 -3.59 8.08
CA GLY A 258 23.43 -2.94 9.31
C GLY A 258 24.91 -2.49 9.33
N PRO A 259 25.52 -2.38 10.50
CA PRO A 259 25.06 -2.82 11.82
C PRO A 259 23.83 -2.07 12.34
N CYS A 260 22.97 -2.76 13.09
CA CYS A 260 21.75 -2.20 13.68
C CYS A 260 21.38 -2.92 15.00
N GLY A 261 20.31 -2.51 15.67
CA GLY A 261 19.90 -3.04 16.95
C GLY A 261 20.90 -2.67 18.05
N ASN A 262 21.33 -3.66 18.84
CA ASN A 262 22.28 -3.44 19.92
C ASN A 262 23.65 -2.93 19.44
N LEU A 263 24.06 -3.28 18.21
CA LEU A 263 25.32 -2.81 17.62
C LEU A 263 25.25 -1.35 17.16
N ASN A 264 24.07 -0.87 16.78
CA ASN A 264 23.85 0.53 16.40
C ASN A 264 22.38 0.90 16.57
N ARG A 265 22.05 1.50 17.72
CA ARG A 265 20.69 1.94 18.09
C ARG A 265 20.17 3.11 17.23
N HIS A 266 21.07 3.87 16.61
CA HIS A 266 20.73 5.03 15.78
C HIS A 266 20.56 4.66 14.29
N SER A 267 20.64 3.39 13.94
CA SER A 267 20.39 2.94 12.56
C SER A 267 18.95 3.24 12.14
N ILE A 268 18.78 3.70 10.89
CA ILE A 268 17.47 4.10 10.31
C ILE A 268 16.44 2.95 10.36
N CYS A 269 16.88 1.70 10.37
CA CYS A 269 16.00 0.54 10.46
C CYS A 269 15.53 0.24 11.89
N VAL A 270 16.15 0.85 12.91
CA VAL A 270 15.79 0.64 14.32
C VAL A 270 14.61 1.54 14.66
N LYS A 271 13.53 0.92 15.13
CA LYS A 271 12.37 1.57 15.70
C LYS A 271 12.14 0.94 17.08
N ASP A 272 12.01 1.78 18.08
CA ASP A 272 11.76 1.33 19.46
C ASP A 272 12.80 0.30 19.96
N GLY A 273 14.06 0.49 19.59
CA GLY A 273 15.20 -0.38 20.00
C GLY A 273 15.34 -1.66 19.17
N VAL A 274 14.39 -1.99 18.30
CA VAL A 274 14.38 -3.23 17.50
C VAL A 274 14.50 -2.90 16.00
N CYS A 275 15.22 -3.75 15.25
CA CYS A 275 15.31 -3.60 13.82
C CYS A 275 13.96 -3.94 13.15
N SER A 276 13.37 -2.98 12.44
CA SER A 276 12.10 -3.16 11.69
C SER A 276 12.17 -4.21 10.58
N LYS A 277 13.37 -4.74 10.28
CA LYS A 277 13.61 -5.83 9.32
C LYS A 277 13.91 -7.17 10.01
N GLY A 278 13.82 -7.20 11.35
CA GLY A 278 14.06 -8.39 12.15
C GLY A 278 15.50 -8.88 12.10
N PHE A 279 16.50 -7.97 12.07
CA PHE A 279 17.91 -8.29 12.25
C PHE A 279 18.34 -7.97 13.68
N PRO A 280 19.29 -8.76 14.25
CA PRO A 280 19.95 -9.96 13.69
C PRO A 280 18.99 -11.14 13.56
N LYS A 281 19.22 -11.99 12.53
CA LYS A 281 18.48 -13.23 12.34
C LYS A 281 18.95 -14.31 13.29
N ALA A 282 18.08 -15.28 13.59
CA ALA A 282 18.46 -16.44 14.41
C ALA A 282 19.54 -17.31 13.73
N TYR A 283 20.42 -17.92 14.53
CA TYR A 283 21.31 -18.95 14.05
C TYR A 283 20.54 -20.20 13.69
N ALA A 284 20.99 -20.90 12.64
CA ALA A 284 20.47 -22.17 12.22
C ALA A 284 21.62 -23.03 11.68
N ALA A 285 21.79 -24.23 12.22
CA ALA A 285 22.83 -25.17 11.77
C ALA A 285 22.58 -25.64 10.35
N GLU A 286 21.30 -25.80 9.98
CA GLU A 286 20.83 -26.24 8.66
C GLU A 286 19.69 -25.37 8.20
N THR A 287 19.42 -25.37 6.88
CA THR A 287 18.26 -24.71 6.30
C THR A 287 17.01 -25.52 6.62
N LEU A 288 15.96 -24.84 7.10
CA LEU A 288 14.67 -25.46 7.42
C LEU A 288 13.57 -24.78 6.60
N ALA A 289 12.71 -25.57 5.99
CA ALA A 289 11.46 -25.09 5.44
C ALA A 289 10.48 -24.82 6.59
N SER A 290 10.29 -23.56 6.95
CA SER A 290 9.41 -23.19 8.07
C SER A 290 7.93 -23.41 7.74
N ILE A 291 7.18 -23.89 8.72
CA ILE A 291 5.72 -24.03 8.67
C ILE A 291 5.04 -22.63 8.59
N ASP A 292 5.68 -21.59 9.11
CA ASP A 292 5.17 -20.21 9.15
C ASP A 292 5.41 -19.40 7.87
N GLY A 293 5.97 -20.00 6.84
CA GLY A 293 5.97 -19.44 5.50
C GLY A 293 7.23 -18.71 5.04
N TYR A 294 8.29 -18.68 5.84
CA TYR A 294 9.62 -18.22 5.43
C TYR A 294 10.65 -19.32 5.68
N ALA A 295 11.56 -19.53 4.74
CA ALA A 295 12.67 -20.44 4.94
C ALA A 295 13.62 -19.89 6.03
N LEU A 296 13.98 -20.73 6.98
CA LEU A 296 15.05 -20.43 7.93
C LEU A 296 16.37 -20.89 7.28
N TYR A 297 17.13 -19.94 6.74
CA TYR A 297 18.36 -20.21 6.03
C TYR A 297 19.48 -20.60 7.01
N LYS A 298 20.37 -21.49 6.56
CA LYS A 298 21.58 -21.89 7.28
C LYS A 298 22.43 -20.69 7.67
N ARG A 299 22.70 -20.53 8.97
CA ARG A 299 23.46 -19.45 9.61
C ARG A 299 24.23 -20.02 10.80
N PRO A 300 25.39 -20.66 10.58
CA PRO A 300 26.12 -21.31 11.67
C PRO A 300 26.66 -20.28 12.68
N PRO A 301 26.61 -20.57 14.01
CA PRO A 301 27.01 -19.61 15.04
C PRO A 301 28.53 -19.33 15.08
N ASN A 302 29.35 -20.22 14.53
CA ASN A 302 30.81 -20.12 14.52
C ASN A 302 31.38 -19.84 13.13
N GLY A 303 30.59 -19.12 12.28
CA GLY A 303 31.01 -18.74 10.94
C GLY A 303 31.96 -17.54 10.93
N PRO A 304 32.52 -17.21 9.74
CA PRO A 304 33.39 -16.06 9.58
C PRO A 304 32.64 -14.74 9.88
N THR A 305 33.39 -13.74 10.36
CA THR A 305 32.89 -12.38 10.61
C THR A 305 33.44 -11.42 9.58
N ILE A 306 32.72 -10.31 9.36
CA ILE A 306 33.13 -9.20 8.47
C ILE A 306 33.03 -7.89 9.23
N THR A 307 34.09 -7.09 9.18
CA THR A 307 34.06 -5.72 9.74
C THR A 307 33.33 -4.77 8.78
N VAL A 308 32.22 -4.19 9.24
CA VAL A 308 31.44 -3.17 8.50
C VAL A 308 31.30 -1.93 9.37
N HIS A 309 31.73 -0.76 8.85
CA HIS A 309 31.74 0.50 9.59
C HIS A 309 32.39 0.42 10.99
N GLY A 310 33.46 -0.37 11.11
CA GLY A 310 34.19 -0.54 12.38
C GLY A 310 33.56 -1.52 13.38
N THR A 311 32.49 -2.22 12.99
CA THR A 311 31.79 -3.22 13.80
C THR A 311 31.86 -4.58 13.13
N ASP A 312 32.20 -5.61 13.89
CA ASP A 312 32.22 -6.97 13.38
C ASP A 312 30.78 -7.55 13.39
N VAL A 313 30.38 -8.05 12.24
CA VAL A 313 29.09 -8.69 12.01
C VAL A 313 29.28 -10.07 11.41
N ASP A 314 28.40 -10.99 11.75
CA ASP A 314 28.42 -12.38 11.29
C ASP A 314 27.26 -12.71 10.32
N CYS A 315 27.02 -13.99 10.09
CA CYS A 315 25.98 -14.46 9.20
C CYS A 315 24.55 -14.09 9.63
N GLN A 316 24.32 -13.65 10.88
CA GLN A 316 23.02 -13.15 11.35
C GLN A 316 22.59 -11.89 10.60
N TYR A 317 23.56 -11.12 10.08
CA TYR A 317 23.32 -9.87 9.35
C TYR A 317 23.35 -10.03 7.83
N VAL A 318 23.58 -11.23 7.30
CA VAL A 318 23.61 -11.47 5.84
C VAL A 318 22.19 -11.50 5.27
N VAL A 319 21.94 -10.73 4.24
CA VAL A 319 20.72 -10.78 3.42
C VAL A 319 20.81 -11.99 2.46
N PRO A 320 19.78 -12.84 2.33
CA PRO A 320 19.81 -14.00 1.45
C PRO A 320 20.12 -13.63 -0.01
N PHE A 321 21.02 -14.35 -0.66
CA PHE A 321 21.49 -14.04 -2.01
C PHE A 321 21.80 -15.28 -2.85
N ASN A 322 21.89 -15.09 -4.17
CA ASN A 322 22.43 -16.10 -5.09
C ASN A 322 23.84 -15.67 -5.54
N ALA A 323 24.82 -16.54 -5.40
CA ALA A 323 26.23 -16.24 -5.68
C ALA A 323 26.49 -15.84 -7.14
N TYR A 324 25.86 -16.54 -8.11
CA TYR A 324 26.00 -16.22 -9.52
C TYR A 324 25.47 -14.83 -9.86
N LEU A 325 24.24 -14.52 -9.40
CA LEU A 325 23.62 -13.23 -9.68
C LEU A 325 24.35 -12.10 -8.95
N LEU A 326 24.80 -12.30 -7.71
CA LEU A 326 25.58 -11.32 -6.96
C LEU A 326 26.91 -11.00 -7.69
N LYS A 327 27.64 -12.02 -8.17
CA LYS A 327 28.88 -11.86 -8.91
C LYS A 327 28.66 -11.13 -10.23
N LYS A 328 27.61 -11.49 -10.98
CA LYS A 328 27.30 -10.91 -12.28
C LYS A 328 26.85 -9.44 -12.18
N TYR A 329 25.93 -9.14 -11.25
CA TYR A 329 25.30 -7.83 -11.18
C TYR A 329 25.97 -6.85 -10.21
N ARG A 330 26.81 -7.33 -9.28
CA ARG A 330 27.55 -6.50 -8.31
C ARG A 330 26.66 -5.45 -7.65
N ALA A 331 25.51 -5.88 -7.15
CA ALA A 331 24.47 -5.02 -6.59
C ALA A 331 23.76 -5.74 -5.43
N HIS A 332 23.02 -4.98 -4.63
CA HIS A 332 22.12 -5.59 -3.66
C HIS A 332 21.02 -6.37 -4.40
N ILE A 333 21.08 -7.68 -4.30
CA ILE A 333 20.12 -8.60 -4.90
C ILE A 333 19.67 -9.64 -3.87
N ASN A 334 18.56 -9.35 -3.20
CA ASN A 334 17.97 -10.25 -2.21
C ASN A 334 17.10 -11.30 -2.91
N ILE A 335 17.24 -12.56 -2.51
CA ILE A 335 16.42 -13.66 -3.03
C ILE A 335 15.86 -14.45 -1.85
N GLU A 336 14.56 -14.49 -1.75
CA GLU A 336 13.84 -15.19 -0.69
C GLU A 336 12.95 -16.29 -1.28
N VAL A 337 12.93 -17.44 -0.62
CA VAL A 337 12.01 -18.53 -0.93
C VAL A 337 10.66 -18.23 -0.30
N CYS A 338 9.61 -18.24 -1.11
CA CYS A 338 8.23 -18.00 -0.70
C CYS A 338 7.58 -19.31 -0.25
N ALA A 339 7.71 -19.67 1.02
CA ALA A 339 7.09 -20.90 1.53
C ALA A 339 5.59 -20.73 1.83
N SER A 340 5.05 -19.50 1.98
CA SER A 340 3.63 -19.24 2.26
C SER A 340 3.01 -18.13 1.44
N ILE A 341 1.67 -18.09 1.48
CA ILE A 341 0.82 -17.05 0.89
C ILE A 341 1.07 -15.66 1.54
N LYS A 342 1.59 -15.61 2.79
CA LYS A 342 1.92 -14.35 3.48
C LYS A 342 2.94 -13.49 2.71
N SER A 343 3.89 -14.15 2.05
CA SER A 343 4.87 -13.48 1.16
C SER A 343 4.19 -12.75 0.01
N ILE A 344 3.09 -13.27 -0.51
CA ILE A 344 2.30 -12.69 -1.60
C ILE A 344 1.59 -11.42 -1.11
N LYS A 345 0.96 -11.44 0.09
CA LYS A 345 0.31 -10.27 0.67
C LYS A 345 1.30 -9.12 0.88
N TYR A 346 2.53 -9.41 1.32
CA TYR A 346 3.60 -8.43 1.47
C TYR A 346 3.97 -7.77 0.14
N LEU A 347 4.09 -8.56 -0.92
CA LEU A 347 4.37 -8.08 -2.27
C LEU A 347 3.25 -7.23 -2.85
N PHE A 348 2.02 -7.63 -2.63
CA PHE A 348 0.88 -6.84 -3.07
C PHE A 348 0.79 -5.50 -2.35
N LYS A 349 1.30 -5.38 -1.12
CA LYS A 349 1.50 -4.10 -0.46
C LYS A 349 2.43 -3.17 -1.26
N TYR A 350 3.43 -3.71 -1.96
CA TYR A 350 4.32 -2.92 -2.83
C TYR A 350 3.74 -2.66 -4.21
N VAL A 351 3.03 -3.62 -4.80
CA VAL A 351 2.26 -3.42 -6.04
C VAL A 351 1.10 -2.43 -5.82
N TYR A 352 0.58 -2.37 -4.58
CA TYR A 352 -0.57 -1.55 -4.16
C TYR A 352 -0.18 -0.26 -3.44
N LYS A 353 1.08 0.07 -3.34
CA LYS A 353 1.55 1.29 -2.67
C LYS A 353 1.22 2.60 -3.41
N GLY A 354 0.22 2.59 -4.27
CA GLY A 354 -0.49 3.75 -4.75
C GLY A 354 -1.72 3.93 -3.86
N HIS A 355 -1.71 4.96 -3.08
CA HIS A 355 -2.80 5.63 -2.35
C HIS A 355 -4.13 4.87 -2.22
N ASP A 356 -4.30 4.16 -1.12
CA ASP A 356 -5.48 3.41 -0.70
C ASP A 356 -6.65 4.31 -0.22
N CYS A 357 -6.76 5.53 -0.70
CA CYS A 357 -7.79 6.44 -0.23
C CYS A 357 -8.54 7.03 -1.42
N ALA A 358 -9.75 6.59 -1.64
CA ALA A 358 -10.78 7.49 -2.11
C ALA A 358 -10.96 8.52 -0.99
N SER A 359 -10.23 9.64 -1.03
CA SER A 359 -10.40 10.73 -0.08
C SER A 359 -11.73 11.39 -0.34
N ILE A 360 -12.69 11.14 0.54
CA ILE A 360 -13.95 11.87 0.55
C ILE A 360 -13.67 13.18 1.27
N GLU A 361 -13.55 14.26 0.53
CA GLU A 361 -13.38 15.59 1.09
C GLU A 361 -14.75 16.23 1.29
N ILE A 362 -15.11 16.53 2.53
CA ILE A 362 -16.31 17.28 2.88
C ILE A 362 -15.95 18.75 2.88
N ARG A 363 -16.38 19.52 1.88
CA ARG A 363 -16.14 20.96 1.79
C ARG A 363 -17.20 21.79 2.54
N GLU A 364 -16.87 23.07 2.83
CA GLU A 364 -17.65 24.05 3.62
C GLU A 364 -19.13 24.18 3.28
N ARG A 365 -19.60 23.72 2.13
CA ARG A 365 -21.02 23.74 1.73
C ARG A 365 -21.77 22.42 2.00
N GLY A 366 -21.20 21.50 2.75
CA GLY A 366 -21.88 20.24 3.11
C GLY A 366 -22.06 19.25 1.97
N ARG A 367 -21.34 19.38 0.86
CA ARG A 367 -21.32 18.43 -0.26
C ARG A 367 -20.14 17.47 -0.14
N VAL A 368 -20.35 16.20 -0.48
CA VAL A 368 -19.30 15.18 -0.58
C VAL A 368 -18.66 15.32 -1.97
N GLU A 369 -17.38 15.70 -2.03
CA GLU A 369 -16.60 15.72 -3.28
C GLU A 369 -15.57 14.59 -3.27
N VAL A 370 -15.51 13.85 -4.38
CA VAL A 370 -14.49 12.85 -4.65
C VAL A 370 -13.65 13.36 -5.81
N ASP A 371 -12.41 13.79 -5.55
CA ASP A 371 -11.46 14.23 -6.58
C ASP A 371 -10.20 13.35 -6.54
N GLU A 372 -10.19 12.30 -7.40
CA GLU A 372 -9.05 11.38 -7.49
C GLU A 372 -7.79 12.06 -8.06
N ILE A 373 -7.94 13.11 -8.86
CA ILE A 373 -6.80 13.87 -9.39
C ILE A 373 -6.11 14.62 -8.25
N LYS A 374 -6.88 15.28 -7.39
CA LYS A 374 -6.35 15.98 -6.22
C LYS A 374 -5.67 15.01 -5.26
N THR A 375 -6.35 13.92 -4.93
CA THR A 375 -5.80 12.86 -4.06
C THR A 375 -4.50 12.28 -4.63
N TYR A 376 -4.44 12.07 -5.93
CA TYR A 376 -3.24 11.57 -6.60
C TYR A 376 -2.06 12.55 -6.48
N LEU A 377 -2.32 13.86 -6.59
CA LEU A 377 -1.29 14.90 -6.49
C LEU A 377 -0.85 15.17 -5.05
N ASP A 378 -1.77 15.21 -4.10
CA ASP A 378 -1.51 15.57 -2.68
C ASP A 378 -0.57 14.58 -1.98
N CYS A 379 -0.55 13.34 -2.41
CA CYS A 379 0.27 12.28 -1.79
C CYS A 379 1.53 11.94 -2.58
N ARG A 380 1.88 12.68 -3.63
CA ARG A 380 2.90 12.26 -4.58
C ARG A 380 4.26 12.92 -4.36
N TYR A 381 5.29 12.08 -4.29
CA TYR A 381 6.69 12.45 -4.41
C TYR A 381 7.28 11.77 -5.66
N VAL A 382 7.96 12.53 -6.51
CA VAL A 382 8.63 12.03 -7.71
C VAL A 382 10.12 12.37 -7.64
N SER A 383 10.95 11.33 -7.66
CA SER A 383 12.41 11.50 -7.76
C SER A 383 12.85 11.74 -9.20
N ALA A 384 14.03 12.35 -9.40
CA ALA A 384 14.55 12.61 -10.73
C ALA A 384 14.78 11.32 -11.57
N PRO A 385 15.27 10.20 -11.01
CA PRO A 385 15.34 8.93 -11.75
C PRO A 385 13.97 8.36 -12.12
N GLU A 386 12.94 8.51 -11.27
CA GLU A 386 11.58 8.12 -11.63
C GLU A 386 11.04 8.99 -12.76
N ALA A 387 11.21 10.30 -12.69
CA ALA A 387 10.81 11.21 -13.74
C ALA A 387 11.47 10.86 -15.08
N ALA A 388 12.78 10.59 -15.08
CA ALA A 388 13.52 10.14 -16.27
C ALA A 388 12.94 8.81 -16.81
N TRP A 389 12.71 7.82 -15.96
CA TRP A 389 12.13 6.52 -16.32
C TRP A 389 10.78 6.67 -17.03
N ARG A 390 9.89 7.50 -16.47
CA ARG A 390 8.56 7.74 -17.02
C ARG A 390 8.57 8.56 -18.31
N LEU A 391 9.48 9.54 -18.43
CA LEU A 391 9.68 10.29 -19.68
C LEU A 391 10.17 9.38 -20.81
N MET A 392 11.01 8.38 -20.50
CA MET A 392 11.52 7.39 -21.46
C MET A 392 10.54 6.23 -21.73
N GLU A 393 9.35 6.22 -21.14
CA GLU A 393 8.35 5.13 -21.26
C GLU A 393 8.85 3.75 -20.84
N PHE A 394 9.78 3.67 -19.92
CA PHE A 394 10.16 2.39 -19.39
C PHE A 394 9.03 1.82 -18.53
N GLU A 395 8.79 0.53 -18.69
CA GLU A 395 7.69 -0.15 -17.97
C GLU A 395 7.94 -0.17 -16.47
N MET A 396 6.99 0.33 -15.67
CA MET A 396 7.01 0.26 -14.21
C MET A 396 6.57 -1.12 -13.69
N HIS A 397 5.82 -1.84 -14.50
CA HIS A 397 5.24 -3.14 -14.18
C HIS A 397 5.26 -4.02 -15.44
N LYS A 398 5.64 -5.28 -15.27
CA LYS A 398 5.60 -6.27 -16.36
C LYS A 398 5.24 -7.64 -15.83
N GLN A 399 4.52 -8.37 -16.65
CA GLN A 399 4.10 -9.75 -16.38
C GLN A 399 4.34 -10.64 -17.61
N SER A 400 4.57 -11.93 -17.33
CA SER A 400 4.89 -12.93 -18.37
C SER A 400 3.72 -13.27 -19.29
N HIS A 401 2.49 -13.07 -18.81
CA HIS A 401 1.25 -13.41 -19.51
C HIS A 401 0.38 -12.18 -19.72
N SER A 402 -0.21 -12.06 -20.87
CA SER A 402 -1.24 -11.05 -21.15
C SER A 402 -2.59 -11.49 -20.60
N ILE A 403 -3.32 -10.56 -19.99
CA ILE A 403 -4.65 -10.83 -19.44
C ILE A 403 -5.69 -10.25 -20.37
N THR A 404 -6.59 -11.11 -20.84
CA THR A 404 -7.80 -10.69 -21.57
C THR A 404 -8.95 -10.61 -20.59
N ARG A 405 -9.51 -9.43 -20.40
CA ARG A 405 -10.67 -9.21 -19.51
C ARG A 405 -11.93 -9.64 -20.21
N LEU A 406 -12.73 -10.45 -19.54
CA LEU A 406 -13.93 -11.05 -20.04
C LEU A 406 -15.14 -10.46 -19.31
N ALA A 407 -16.08 -9.90 -20.06
CA ALA A 407 -17.29 -9.30 -19.53
C ALA A 407 -18.21 -10.36 -18.90
N VAL A 408 -18.84 -10.00 -17.78
CA VAL A 408 -19.91 -10.77 -17.13
C VAL A 408 -21.04 -9.79 -16.83
N HIS A 409 -22.15 -9.87 -17.55
CA HIS A 409 -23.33 -9.01 -17.39
C HIS A 409 -24.59 -9.78 -17.73
N LEU A 410 -25.70 -9.40 -17.13
CA LEU A 410 -27.03 -9.91 -17.46
C LEU A 410 -27.47 -9.38 -18.82
N PRO A 411 -28.50 -10.00 -19.48
CA PRO A 411 -29.06 -9.49 -20.72
C PRO A 411 -29.38 -8.00 -20.59
N GLU A 412 -29.03 -7.23 -21.60
CA GLU A 412 -29.27 -5.78 -21.71
C GLU A 412 -28.65 -4.88 -20.61
N LEU A 413 -27.97 -5.46 -19.62
CA LEU A 413 -27.28 -4.73 -18.56
C LEU A 413 -25.78 -4.53 -18.84
N GLN A 414 -25.36 -4.55 -20.10
CA GLN A 414 -24.01 -4.19 -20.51
C GLN A 414 -23.75 -2.69 -20.32
N THR A 415 -22.58 -2.34 -19.88
CA THR A 415 -22.17 -0.93 -19.78
C THR A 415 -21.94 -0.36 -21.18
N VAL A 416 -22.71 0.64 -21.57
CA VAL A 416 -22.56 1.38 -22.82
C VAL A 416 -22.00 2.76 -22.53
N VAL A 417 -21.00 3.18 -23.30
CA VAL A 417 -20.41 4.52 -23.22
C VAL A 417 -21.04 5.41 -24.28
N PHE A 418 -21.67 6.50 -23.88
CA PHE A 418 -22.25 7.47 -24.80
C PHE A 418 -21.94 8.92 -24.35
N ARG A 419 -22.07 9.85 -25.31
CA ARG A 419 -22.09 11.28 -25.03
C ARG A 419 -23.55 11.72 -25.02
N ASP A 420 -23.89 12.66 -24.13
CA ASP A 420 -25.23 13.22 -24.07
C ASP A 420 -25.66 13.71 -25.47
N GLY A 421 -26.81 13.22 -25.94
CA GLY A 421 -27.34 13.47 -27.27
C GLY A 421 -26.97 12.47 -28.36
N ASN A 422 -26.16 11.43 -28.04
CA ASN A 422 -25.75 10.37 -28.99
C ASN A 422 -26.07 8.95 -28.46
N GLU A 423 -27.09 8.82 -27.61
CA GLU A 423 -27.47 7.59 -26.92
C GLU A 423 -27.82 6.46 -27.91
N GLU A 424 -28.63 6.76 -28.94
CA GLU A 424 -29.04 5.77 -29.94
C GLU A 424 -27.85 5.24 -30.76
N GLU A 425 -26.97 6.14 -31.20
CA GLU A 425 -25.78 5.76 -31.97
C GLU A 425 -24.80 4.93 -31.13
N ALA A 426 -24.63 5.26 -29.84
CA ALA A 426 -23.83 4.52 -28.91
C ALA A 426 -24.43 3.14 -28.60
N PHE A 427 -25.75 3.05 -28.46
CA PHE A 427 -26.44 1.78 -28.25
C PHE A 427 -26.25 0.83 -29.42
N VAL A 428 -26.31 1.33 -30.66
CA VAL A 428 -26.11 0.53 -31.88
C VAL A 428 -24.62 0.09 -31.99
N ARG A 429 -23.69 0.98 -31.70
CA ARG A 429 -22.25 0.69 -31.80
C ARG A 429 -21.72 -0.27 -30.69
N HIS A 430 -22.36 -0.31 -29.53
CA HIS A 430 -21.87 -1.06 -28.36
C HIS A 430 -22.67 -2.34 -28.06
N ARG A 431 -23.43 -2.87 -29.02
CA ARG A 431 -24.20 -4.11 -28.86
C ARG A 431 -23.37 -5.37 -28.55
N GLY A 432 -22.05 -5.38 -28.84
CA GLY A 432 -21.18 -6.54 -28.65
C GLY A 432 -20.24 -6.43 -27.48
N THR A 433 -20.26 -7.43 -26.60
CA THR A 433 -19.25 -7.64 -25.50
C THR A 433 -18.47 -8.91 -25.79
N THR A 434 -17.39 -9.16 -25.02
CA THR A 434 -16.67 -10.44 -25.10
C THR A 434 -17.59 -11.62 -24.83
N LEU A 435 -18.63 -11.47 -23.98
CA LEU A 435 -19.60 -12.51 -23.65
C LEU A 435 -20.57 -12.77 -24.79
N THR A 436 -21.22 -11.74 -25.34
CA THR A 436 -22.16 -11.92 -26.46
C THR A 436 -21.44 -12.40 -27.71
N ALA A 437 -20.23 -11.96 -27.95
CA ALA A 437 -19.37 -12.46 -29.03
C ALA A 437 -18.98 -13.93 -28.84
N TRP A 438 -18.84 -14.43 -27.59
CA TRP A 438 -18.58 -15.83 -27.32
C TRP A 438 -19.79 -16.70 -27.68
N PHE A 439 -21.02 -16.25 -27.38
CA PHE A 439 -22.21 -16.94 -27.83
C PHE A 439 -22.26 -17.04 -29.36
N GLN A 440 -22.00 -15.93 -30.06
CA GLN A 440 -21.94 -15.93 -31.54
C GLN A 440 -20.81 -16.83 -32.07
N LEU A 441 -19.68 -16.88 -31.41
CA LEU A 441 -18.57 -17.77 -31.77
C LEU A 441 -19.02 -19.23 -31.70
N ASN A 442 -19.64 -19.65 -30.59
CA ASN A 442 -20.15 -21.01 -30.41
C ASN A 442 -21.24 -21.40 -31.41
N GLN A 443 -22.02 -20.43 -31.93
CA GLN A 443 -23.03 -20.68 -32.99
C GLN A 443 -22.36 -21.07 -34.32
N ARG A 444 -21.26 -20.40 -34.70
CA ARG A 444 -20.63 -20.54 -36.02
C ARG A 444 -19.42 -21.47 -36.05
N ASP A 445 -18.76 -21.74 -34.92
CA ASP A 445 -17.50 -22.49 -34.84
C ASP A 445 -17.66 -23.70 -33.89
N PRO A 446 -17.74 -24.92 -34.39
CA PRO A 446 -17.88 -26.13 -33.59
C PRO A 446 -16.66 -26.40 -32.69
N GLU A 447 -15.43 -25.99 -33.07
CA GLU A 447 -14.24 -26.18 -32.29
C GLU A 447 -14.29 -25.29 -31.02
N ALA A 448 -14.81 -24.09 -31.12
CA ALA A 448 -14.97 -23.16 -30.02
C ALA A 448 -15.87 -23.71 -28.89
N ARG A 449 -16.80 -24.61 -29.22
CA ARG A 449 -17.71 -25.26 -28.25
C ARG A 449 -17.01 -26.16 -27.27
N SER A 450 -15.79 -26.60 -27.54
CA SER A 450 -15.01 -27.41 -26.61
C SER A 450 -14.35 -26.60 -25.49
N TYR A 451 -14.35 -25.26 -25.59
CA TYR A 451 -13.67 -24.38 -24.66
C TYR A 451 -14.64 -23.62 -23.75
N LEU A 452 -14.27 -23.51 -22.47
CA LEU A 452 -14.96 -22.65 -21.52
C LEU A 452 -14.72 -21.17 -21.86
N TYR A 453 -15.63 -20.30 -21.47
CA TYR A 453 -15.54 -18.87 -21.76
C TYR A 453 -14.20 -18.25 -21.32
N HIS A 454 -13.69 -18.62 -20.16
CA HIS A 454 -12.41 -18.10 -19.65
C HIS A 454 -11.18 -18.64 -20.41
N ASP A 455 -11.30 -19.75 -21.14
CA ASP A 455 -10.20 -20.31 -21.94
C ASP A 455 -10.19 -19.79 -23.39
N ILE A 456 -11.27 -19.21 -23.88
CA ILE A 456 -11.37 -18.68 -25.25
C ILE A 456 -10.19 -17.79 -25.64
N PRO A 457 -9.69 -16.85 -24.79
CA PRO A 457 -8.56 -15.98 -25.16
C PRO A 457 -7.26 -16.73 -25.49
N LYS A 458 -7.14 -17.98 -25.07
CA LYS A 458 -6.00 -18.82 -25.40
C LYS A 458 -6.00 -19.21 -26.89
N TYR A 459 -7.17 -19.41 -27.44
CA TYR A 459 -7.35 -19.91 -28.82
C TYR A 459 -7.84 -18.82 -29.78
N TYR A 460 -8.52 -17.80 -29.30
CA TYR A 460 -9.10 -16.74 -30.11
C TYR A 460 -8.63 -15.35 -29.59
N VAL A 461 -8.65 -14.36 -30.49
CA VAL A 461 -8.35 -12.95 -30.18
C VAL A 461 -9.64 -12.14 -30.35
N PHE A 462 -9.96 -11.33 -29.37
CA PHE A 462 -11.10 -10.41 -29.46
C PHE A 462 -10.73 -9.18 -30.28
N GLU A 463 -11.44 -8.96 -31.40
CA GLU A 463 -11.33 -7.76 -32.23
C GLU A 463 -12.33 -6.71 -31.71
N ASP A 464 -11.83 -5.76 -30.89
CA ASP A 464 -12.69 -4.76 -30.24
C ASP A 464 -13.46 -3.87 -31.23
N GLY A 465 -12.88 -3.54 -32.39
CA GLY A 465 -13.53 -2.74 -33.43
C GLY A 465 -14.71 -3.46 -34.11
N ARG A 466 -14.67 -4.78 -34.20
CA ARG A 466 -15.73 -5.62 -34.79
C ARG A 466 -16.57 -6.35 -33.75
N LYS A 467 -16.18 -6.30 -32.49
CA LYS A 467 -16.79 -7.03 -31.37
C LYS A 467 -16.95 -8.53 -31.64
N THR A 468 -15.94 -9.16 -32.24
CA THR A 468 -15.96 -10.57 -32.63
C THR A 468 -14.66 -11.28 -32.19
N TRP A 469 -14.76 -12.58 -31.94
CA TRP A 469 -13.63 -13.46 -31.72
C TRP A 469 -13.12 -14.01 -33.07
N LYS A 470 -11.79 -14.02 -33.25
CA LYS A 470 -11.09 -14.53 -34.39
C LYS A 470 -10.00 -15.51 -33.96
N LEU A 471 -9.83 -16.61 -34.71
CA LEU A 471 -8.84 -17.64 -34.40
C LEU A 471 -7.44 -17.03 -34.24
N ARG A 472 -6.78 -17.38 -33.16
CA ARG A 472 -5.43 -16.91 -32.83
C ARG A 472 -4.39 -17.65 -33.64
N ARG A 473 -3.49 -16.94 -34.29
CA ARG A 473 -2.43 -17.52 -35.09
C ARG A 473 -1.17 -17.87 -34.29
N ARG A 474 -0.87 -17.14 -33.19
CA ARG A 474 0.36 -17.29 -32.38
C ARG A 474 0.14 -16.83 -30.94
N GLY A 475 0.94 -17.36 -29.98
CA GLY A 475 1.09 -16.78 -28.63
C GLY A 475 0.01 -17.13 -27.62
N GLY A 476 -0.87 -18.10 -27.89
CA GLY A 476 -1.97 -18.47 -27.00
C GLY A 476 -1.55 -18.96 -25.61
N ASN A 477 -0.38 -19.60 -25.50
CA ASN A 477 0.15 -20.11 -24.22
C ASN A 477 0.50 -19.00 -23.21
N LYS A 478 0.62 -17.76 -23.68
CA LYS A 478 0.92 -16.59 -22.84
C LYS A 478 -0.29 -15.68 -22.58
N VAL A 479 -1.51 -16.21 -22.78
CA VAL A 479 -2.74 -15.45 -22.58
C VAL A 479 -3.62 -16.14 -21.55
N ILE A 480 -4.20 -15.33 -20.66
CA ILE A 480 -5.13 -15.76 -19.61
C ILE A 480 -6.43 -14.97 -19.75
N GLY A 481 -7.55 -15.66 -19.81
CA GLY A 481 -8.87 -15.02 -19.69
C GLY A 481 -9.21 -14.78 -18.23
N ARG A 482 -9.59 -13.55 -17.90
CA ARG A 482 -10.05 -13.15 -16.57
C ARG A 482 -11.45 -12.58 -16.64
N MET A 483 -12.42 -13.31 -16.12
CA MET A 483 -13.78 -12.80 -15.98
C MET A 483 -13.85 -11.70 -14.91
N VAL A 484 -14.66 -10.68 -15.17
CA VAL A 484 -14.97 -9.66 -14.16
C VAL A 484 -15.61 -10.33 -12.93
N SER A 485 -15.20 -9.91 -11.74
CA SER A 485 -15.81 -10.39 -10.50
C SER A 485 -17.27 -9.95 -10.39
N ALA A 486 -18.11 -10.84 -9.88
CA ALA A 486 -19.50 -10.56 -9.53
C ALA A 486 -19.65 -10.70 -8.01
N SER A 487 -20.32 -9.73 -7.38
CA SER A 487 -20.62 -9.80 -5.96
C SER A 487 -21.66 -10.87 -5.69
N PRO A 488 -21.53 -11.69 -4.63
CA PRO A 488 -22.61 -12.60 -4.21
C PRO A 488 -23.93 -11.89 -3.87
N MET A 489 -23.89 -10.59 -3.56
CA MET A 489 -25.08 -9.75 -3.36
C MET A 489 -25.87 -9.55 -4.65
N ASP A 490 -25.23 -9.60 -5.82
CA ASP A 490 -25.86 -9.61 -7.15
C ASP A 490 -26.08 -11.08 -7.57
N ILE A 491 -27.12 -11.69 -6.99
CA ILE A 491 -27.36 -13.14 -7.02
C ILE A 491 -27.37 -13.66 -8.46
N GLU A 492 -28.07 -13.02 -9.36
CA GLU A 492 -28.22 -13.48 -10.74
C GLU A 492 -26.89 -13.35 -11.53
N ARG A 493 -26.19 -12.25 -11.40
CA ARG A 493 -24.91 -12.05 -12.06
C ARG A 493 -23.82 -12.97 -11.48
N PHE A 494 -23.88 -13.24 -10.17
CA PHE A 494 -22.98 -14.20 -9.52
C PHE A 494 -23.20 -15.61 -10.10
N HIS A 495 -24.43 -16.10 -10.16
CA HIS A 495 -24.73 -17.44 -10.68
C HIS A 495 -24.50 -17.52 -12.20
N LEU A 496 -24.76 -16.45 -12.97
CA LEU A 496 -24.33 -16.36 -14.36
C LEU A 496 -22.82 -16.61 -14.48
N ARG A 497 -22.01 -15.99 -13.61
CA ARG A 497 -20.55 -16.20 -13.62
C ARG A 497 -20.17 -17.63 -13.25
N VAL A 498 -20.87 -18.26 -12.31
CA VAL A 498 -20.67 -19.68 -11.95
C VAL A 498 -20.96 -20.57 -13.17
N LEU A 499 -22.06 -20.37 -13.87
CA LEU A 499 -22.39 -21.14 -15.08
C LEU A 499 -21.33 -20.95 -16.18
N LEU A 500 -20.82 -19.72 -16.38
CA LEU A 500 -19.75 -19.44 -17.36
C LEU A 500 -18.41 -20.11 -17.02
N LEU A 501 -18.19 -20.48 -15.75
CA LEU A 501 -16.99 -21.24 -15.32
C LEU A 501 -17.09 -22.73 -15.64
N HIS A 502 -18.31 -23.27 -15.76
CA HIS A 502 -18.52 -24.72 -15.83
C HIS A 502 -19.21 -25.20 -17.12
N CYS A 503 -19.96 -24.30 -17.80
CA CYS A 503 -20.75 -24.70 -18.97
C CYS A 503 -20.09 -24.25 -20.28
N PRO A 504 -19.48 -25.14 -21.06
CA PRO A 504 -19.00 -24.83 -22.43
C PRO A 504 -20.16 -24.83 -23.45
N ALA A 505 -19.88 -24.53 -24.69
CA ALA A 505 -20.78 -24.66 -25.86
C ALA A 505 -22.06 -23.82 -25.84
N LYS A 506 -22.24 -22.90 -24.89
CA LYS A 506 -23.45 -22.08 -24.77
C LYS A 506 -23.53 -21.02 -25.86
N THR A 507 -24.72 -20.84 -26.43
CA THR A 507 -24.95 -20.01 -27.62
C THR A 507 -25.80 -18.77 -27.36
N SER A 508 -26.40 -18.69 -26.19
CA SER A 508 -27.22 -17.55 -25.73
C SER A 508 -27.33 -17.49 -24.19
N PHE A 509 -27.89 -16.41 -23.68
CA PHE A 509 -28.24 -16.28 -22.27
C PHE A 509 -29.33 -17.27 -21.84
N GLU A 510 -30.24 -17.60 -22.75
CA GLU A 510 -31.31 -18.56 -22.52
C GLU A 510 -30.78 -19.99 -22.51
N ASP A 511 -29.93 -20.33 -23.50
CA ASP A 511 -29.22 -21.61 -23.55
C ASP A 511 -28.37 -21.82 -22.26
N LEU A 512 -27.76 -20.79 -21.72
CA LEU A 512 -27.02 -20.88 -20.48
C LEU A 512 -27.90 -21.22 -19.26
N ARG A 513 -29.20 -20.86 -19.30
CA ARG A 513 -30.21 -21.24 -18.30
C ARG A 513 -30.93 -22.54 -18.62
N THR A 514 -30.68 -23.16 -19.76
CA THR A 514 -31.31 -24.40 -20.18
C THR A 514 -30.58 -25.60 -19.59
N VAL A 515 -31.31 -26.41 -18.78
CA VAL A 515 -30.85 -27.64 -18.16
C VAL A 515 -31.83 -28.75 -18.51
N ASP A 516 -31.36 -29.87 -19.04
CA ASP A 516 -32.14 -31.04 -19.44
C ASP A 516 -33.33 -30.69 -20.37
N GLY A 517 -33.09 -29.72 -21.29
CA GLY A 517 -34.05 -29.26 -22.27
C GLY A 517 -35.11 -28.27 -21.74
N ALA A 518 -35.12 -27.94 -20.47
CA ALA A 518 -36.01 -26.98 -19.84
C ALA A 518 -35.31 -25.68 -19.50
N VAL A 519 -35.88 -24.52 -19.88
CA VAL A 519 -35.34 -23.22 -19.51
C VAL A 519 -35.70 -22.89 -18.07
N CYS A 520 -34.71 -22.66 -17.23
CA CYS A 520 -34.91 -22.19 -15.87
C CYS A 520 -35.24 -20.70 -15.82
N GLU A 521 -36.03 -20.27 -14.84
CA GLU A 521 -36.44 -18.88 -14.67
C GLU A 521 -35.25 -17.98 -14.29
N THR A 522 -34.34 -18.47 -13.42
CA THR A 522 -33.17 -17.74 -12.91
C THR A 522 -31.87 -18.47 -13.21
N TYR A 523 -30.75 -17.73 -13.22
CA TYR A 523 -29.39 -18.34 -13.30
C TYR A 523 -29.09 -19.13 -12.02
N LYS A 524 -29.63 -18.70 -10.88
CA LYS A 524 -29.53 -19.43 -9.61
C LYS A 524 -30.15 -20.83 -9.71
N ASP A 525 -31.36 -20.94 -10.28
CA ASP A 525 -32.04 -22.23 -10.43
C ASP A 525 -31.31 -23.13 -11.43
N ALA A 526 -30.77 -22.60 -12.51
CA ALA A 526 -29.97 -23.35 -13.46
C ALA A 526 -28.68 -23.88 -12.80
N ALA A 527 -27.96 -23.05 -12.05
CA ALA A 527 -26.78 -23.47 -11.33
C ALA A 527 -27.06 -24.56 -10.29
N ARG A 528 -28.22 -24.46 -9.60
CA ARG A 528 -28.67 -25.43 -8.62
C ARG A 528 -29.03 -26.78 -9.28
N LYS A 529 -29.79 -26.78 -10.36
CA LYS A 529 -30.13 -28.00 -11.12
C LYS A 529 -28.89 -28.70 -11.69
N LEU A 530 -27.84 -27.96 -12.01
CA LEU A 530 -26.55 -28.50 -12.45
C LEU A 530 -25.64 -28.90 -11.27
N HIS A 531 -26.13 -28.88 -10.04
CA HIS A 531 -25.37 -29.22 -8.82
C HIS A 531 -24.08 -28.39 -8.63
N LEU A 532 -24.04 -27.17 -9.16
CA LEU A 532 -22.87 -26.29 -9.09
C LEU A 532 -22.79 -25.48 -7.79
N THR A 533 -23.87 -25.48 -6.99
CA THR A 533 -24.01 -24.67 -5.76
C THR A 533 -24.69 -25.45 -4.64
N GLU A 534 -24.84 -26.79 -4.74
CA GLU A 534 -25.48 -27.63 -3.71
C GLU A 534 -24.53 -28.00 -2.58
N ASP A 535 -23.26 -28.12 -2.86
CA ASP A 535 -22.21 -28.33 -1.87
C ASP A 535 -21.44 -27.03 -1.61
N ASP A 536 -20.71 -26.99 -0.49
CA ASP A 536 -19.92 -25.83 -0.11
C ASP A 536 -18.61 -25.66 -0.92
N THR A 537 -18.39 -26.49 -1.95
CA THR A 537 -17.16 -26.50 -2.77
C THR A 537 -16.92 -25.17 -3.45
N GLU A 538 -17.95 -24.49 -3.98
CA GLU A 538 -17.79 -23.18 -4.62
C GLU A 538 -17.55 -22.07 -3.57
N TRP A 539 -18.18 -22.21 -2.39
CA TRP A 539 -17.91 -21.31 -1.26
C TRP A 539 -16.52 -21.50 -0.70
N ASP A 540 -16.10 -22.76 -0.55
CA ASP A 540 -14.73 -23.14 -0.19
C ASP A 540 -13.71 -22.57 -1.17
N ARG A 541 -13.95 -22.73 -2.47
CA ARG A 541 -13.12 -22.15 -3.53
C ARG A 541 -13.09 -20.63 -3.48
N SER A 542 -14.22 -19.98 -3.25
CA SER A 542 -14.31 -18.52 -3.14
C SER A 542 -13.55 -17.99 -1.93
N LEU A 543 -13.60 -18.69 -0.78
CA LEU A 543 -12.83 -18.36 0.40
C LEU A 543 -11.34 -18.67 0.21
N ALA A 544 -10.98 -19.80 -0.39
CA ALA A 544 -9.59 -20.14 -0.72
C ALA A 544 -8.96 -19.10 -1.66
N ASP A 545 -9.68 -18.68 -2.69
CA ASP A 545 -9.29 -17.56 -3.54
C ASP A 545 -9.14 -16.28 -2.68
N GLY A 546 -10.13 -16.00 -1.81
CA GLY A 546 -10.11 -14.85 -0.91
C GLY A 546 -8.91 -14.83 0.04
N VAL A 547 -8.55 -15.97 0.61
CA VAL A 547 -7.35 -16.13 1.48
C VAL A 547 -6.09 -15.69 0.74
N ILE A 548 -6.00 -15.98 -0.55
CA ILE A 548 -4.83 -15.64 -1.36
C ILE A 548 -4.67 -14.12 -1.51
N PHE A 549 -5.76 -13.34 -1.63
CA PHE A 549 -5.67 -11.95 -2.04
C PHE A 549 -6.38 -10.94 -1.14
N ALA A 550 -7.34 -11.34 -0.33
CA ALA A 550 -8.09 -10.41 0.51
C ALA A 550 -7.36 -10.13 1.84
N MET A 551 -7.45 -8.89 2.30
CA MET A 551 -7.08 -8.58 3.69
C MET A 551 -8.06 -9.27 4.64
N PRO A 552 -7.65 -9.64 5.87
CA PRO A 552 -8.51 -10.36 6.80
C PRO A 552 -9.90 -9.73 7.00
N GLN A 553 -9.98 -8.41 7.07
CA GLN A 553 -11.26 -7.69 7.14
C GLN A 553 -12.13 -7.92 5.89
N GLN A 554 -11.54 -7.91 4.70
CA GLN A 554 -12.26 -8.17 3.44
C GLN A 554 -12.69 -9.63 3.35
N LEU A 555 -11.84 -10.55 3.82
CA LEU A 555 -12.14 -11.97 3.89
C LEU A 555 -13.31 -12.23 4.85
N ARG A 556 -13.35 -11.58 6.03
CA ARG A 556 -14.50 -11.62 6.95
C ARG A 556 -15.76 -11.07 6.31
N SER A 557 -15.67 -9.98 5.55
CA SER A 557 -16.81 -9.43 4.82
C SER A 557 -17.32 -10.40 3.74
N LEU A 558 -16.40 -11.08 3.04
CA LEU A 558 -16.75 -12.11 2.07
C LEU A 558 -17.44 -13.29 2.78
N PHE A 559 -16.87 -13.81 3.88
CA PHE A 559 -17.44 -14.89 4.66
C PHE A 559 -18.85 -14.55 5.16
N ALA A 560 -19.03 -13.36 5.77
CA ALA A 560 -20.33 -12.88 6.20
C ALA A 560 -21.33 -12.78 5.04
N THR A 561 -20.89 -12.28 3.88
CA THR A 561 -21.72 -12.18 2.67
C THR A 561 -22.16 -13.57 2.18
N LEU A 562 -21.24 -14.55 2.17
CA LEU A 562 -21.58 -15.93 1.82
C LEU A 562 -22.60 -16.53 2.78
N CYS A 563 -22.42 -16.33 4.09
CA CYS A 563 -23.38 -16.82 5.10
C CYS A 563 -24.78 -16.21 4.93
N ILE A 564 -24.87 -14.90 4.61
CA ILE A 564 -26.15 -14.19 4.52
C ILE A 564 -26.89 -14.49 3.20
N PHE A 565 -26.18 -14.48 2.09
CA PHE A 565 -26.80 -14.51 0.76
C PHE A 565 -26.73 -15.86 0.05
N CYS A 566 -25.75 -16.70 0.38
CA CYS A 566 -25.50 -17.97 -0.28
C CYS A 566 -25.88 -19.18 0.56
N THR A 567 -26.15 -18.99 1.85
CA THR A 567 -26.58 -20.04 2.80
C THR A 567 -25.78 -21.34 2.67
N PRO A 568 -24.47 -21.35 3.02
CA PRO A 568 -23.66 -22.57 2.96
C PRO A 568 -24.27 -23.71 3.80
N THR A 569 -24.05 -24.94 3.35
CA THR A 569 -24.58 -26.14 4.02
C THR A 569 -23.90 -26.37 5.35
N ASP A 570 -22.58 -26.20 5.43
CA ASP A 570 -21.78 -26.30 6.66
C ASP A 570 -20.89 -25.06 6.87
N THR A 571 -21.52 -24.03 7.39
CA THR A 571 -20.83 -22.78 7.74
C THR A 571 -19.73 -22.99 8.80
N SER A 572 -19.93 -23.98 9.72
CA SER A 572 -18.97 -24.27 10.77
C SER A 572 -17.68 -24.89 10.21
N ALA A 573 -17.79 -25.81 9.27
CA ALA A 573 -16.62 -26.40 8.60
C ALA A 573 -15.84 -25.36 7.83
N LEU A 574 -16.51 -24.47 7.09
CA LEU A 574 -15.88 -23.35 6.40
C LEU A 574 -15.18 -22.39 7.39
N TRP A 575 -15.82 -22.09 8.53
CA TRP A 575 -15.20 -21.25 9.56
C TRP A 575 -13.95 -21.92 10.13
N GLU A 576 -14.04 -23.17 10.56
CA GLU A 576 -12.91 -23.89 11.14
C GLU A 576 -11.72 -23.98 10.18
N LYS A 577 -11.99 -24.18 8.89
CA LYS A 577 -10.96 -24.24 7.85
C LYS A 577 -10.24 -22.90 7.65
N TYR A 578 -10.97 -21.78 7.69
CA TYR A 578 -10.44 -20.46 7.35
C TYR A 578 -10.26 -19.51 8.54
N LYS A 579 -10.59 -19.93 9.78
CA LYS A 579 -10.55 -19.06 10.97
C LYS A 579 -9.20 -18.37 11.19
N ASN A 580 -8.09 -19.05 10.91
CA ASN A 580 -6.75 -18.48 11.06
C ASN A 580 -6.51 -17.33 10.08
N ASP A 581 -6.95 -17.48 8.83
CA ASP A 581 -6.85 -16.45 7.81
C ASP A 581 -7.84 -15.30 8.04
N LEU A 582 -9.04 -15.63 8.50
CA LEU A 582 -10.07 -14.66 8.88
C LEU A 582 -9.65 -13.81 10.09
N CYS A 583 -8.86 -14.37 11.00
CA CYS A 583 -8.41 -13.75 12.24
C CYS A 583 -6.94 -13.32 12.22
N GLU A 584 -6.25 -13.41 11.09
CA GLU A 584 -4.81 -13.13 10.96
C GLU A 584 -4.42 -11.74 11.51
N ASP A 585 -5.23 -10.72 11.26
CA ASP A 585 -4.99 -9.36 11.79
C ASP A 585 -5.25 -9.24 13.29
N PHE A 586 -6.09 -10.10 13.87
CA PHE A 586 -6.31 -10.17 15.31
C PHE A 586 -5.15 -10.92 16.00
N VAL A 587 -4.65 -12.00 15.40
CA VAL A 587 -3.48 -12.72 15.92
C VAL A 587 -2.26 -11.79 15.90
N HIS A 588 -2.05 -11.05 14.82
CA HIS A 588 -1.01 -10.02 14.78
C HIS A 588 -1.29 -8.82 15.68
N SER A 589 -2.55 -8.47 15.94
CA SER A 589 -2.85 -7.41 16.90
C SER A 589 -2.80 -7.89 18.35
N THR A 590 -2.90 -9.18 18.63
CA THR A 590 -2.57 -9.72 19.97
C THR A 590 -1.06 -9.78 20.20
N VAL A 591 -0.26 -10.05 19.16
CA VAL A 591 1.20 -9.87 19.19
C VAL A 591 1.55 -8.37 19.26
N ASP A 592 0.85 -7.49 18.52
CA ASP A 592 0.96 -6.02 18.65
C ASP A 592 0.40 -5.49 19.99
N LEU A 593 -0.48 -6.20 20.68
CA LEU A 593 -0.97 -5.83 22.01
C LEU A 593 0.05 -6.24 23.09
N THR A 594 0.83 -7.29 22.87
CA THR A 594 2.02 -7.60 23.67
C THR A 594 3.20 -6.69 23.30
N ASP A 595 3.32 -6.24 22.06
CA ASP A 595 4.31 -5.23 21.62
C ASP A 595 3.98 -3.79 22.07
N ASN A 596 2.74 -3.49 22.49
CA ASN A 596 2.44 -2.22 23.17
C ASN A 596 2.87 -2.20 24.64
N TYR A 597 3.21 -3.33 25.21
CA TYR A 597 3.90 -3.43 26.50
C TYR A 597 5.39 -3.78 26.23
N GLN A 598 6.11 -2.83 25.62
CA GLN A 598 7.59 -2.93 25.47
C GLN A 598 8.35 -2.75 26.80
N TYR A 599 7.69 -2.92 27.92
CA TYR A 599 8.28 -2.83 29.24
C TYR A 599 7.90 -4.05 30.05
N VAL A 600 8.88 -4.52 30.80
CA VAL A 600 8.65 -5.54 31.81
C VAL A 600 7.96 -4.84 32.98
N PRO A 601 6.72 -5.22 33.34
CA PRO A 601 5.99 -4.55 34.41
C PRO A 601 6.77 -4.44 35.74
N GLY A 602 7.61 -5.42 36.04
CA GLY A 602 8.51 -5.37 37.19
C GLY A 602 9.52 -4.25 37.14
N ASP A 603 10.18 -4.06 35.99
CA ASP A 603 11.19 -3.00 35.78
C ASP A 603 10.55 -1.61 35.83
N GLU A 604 9.34 -1.48 35.29
CA GLU A 604 8.61 -0.22 35.32
C GLU A 604 8.09 0.12 36.71
N HIS A 605 7.66 -0.88 37.45
CA HIS A 605 7.27 -0.68 38.85
C HIS A 605 8.44 -0.20 39.68
N GLU A 606 9.62 -0.83 39.57
CA GLU A 606 10.81 -0.43 40.25
C GLU A 606 11.25 1.00 39.89
N LYS A 607 11.26 1.34 38.60
CA LYS A 607 11.56 2.72 38.14
C LYS A 607 10.54 3.73 38.71
N GLY A 608 9.26 3.37 38.72
CA GLY A 608 8.19 4.20 39.22
C GLY A 608 8.37 4.52 40.71
N GLU A 609 8.67 3.51 41.56
CA GLU A 609 8.90 3.69 42.97
C GLU A 609 10.19 4.46 43.28
N ASN A 610 11.27 4.18 42.52
CA ASN A 610 12.52 4.93 42.65
C ASN A 610 12.33 6.42 42.27
N ASN A 611 11.60 6.70 41.20
CA ASN A 611 11.32 8.08 40.79
C ASN A 611 10.41 8.79 41.84
N ARG A 612 9.44 8.09 42.44
CA ARG A 612 8.53 8.64 43.44
C ARG A 612 9.27 9.15 44.67
N GLN A 613 10.34 8.46 45.09
CA GLN A 613 11.21 8.88 46.23
C GLN A 613 11.97 10.18 45.95
N LEU A 614 12.14 10.56 44.67
CA LEU A 614 12.84 11.78 44.25
C LEU A 614 11.88 12.97 44.06
N LEU A 615 10.58 12.77 44.18
CA LEU A 615 9.59 13.85 44.12
C LEU A 615 9.58 14.67 45.40
N ASN A 616 9.28 15.96 45.27
CA ASN A 616 8.98 16.79 46.43
C ASN A 616 7.55 16.60 46.94
N ASP A 617 7.23 17.10 48.12
CA ASP A 617 5.92 16.90 48.81
C ASP A 617 4.73 17.34 47.95
N ASP A 618 4.86 18.43 47.22
CA ASP A 618 3.79 18.92 46.35
C ASP A 618 3.58 18.03 45.10
N GLN A 619 4.68 17.54 44.53
CA GLN A 619 4.64 16.60 43.41
C GLN A 619 4.06 15.25 43.85
N ILE A 620 4.39 14.76 45.05
CA ILE A 620 3.82 13.54 45.62
C ILE A 620 2.29 13.67 45.77
N LYS A 621 1.79 14.79 46.31
CA LYS A 621 0.36 15.05 46.45
C LYS A 621 -0.34 14.96 45.10
N ILE A 622 0.22 15.56 44.05
CA ILE A 622 -0.34 15.52 42.68
C ILE A 622 -0.39 14.07 42.16
N VAL A 623 0.73 13.34 42.34
CA VAL A 623 0.80 11.92 41.92
C VAL A 623 -0.25 11.10 42.63
N ASP A 624 -0.39 11.23 43.94
CA ASP A 624 -1.33 10.47 44.75
C ASP A 624 -2.79 10.78 44.36
N GLU A 625 -3.12 12.04 44.10
CA GLU A 625 -4.46 12.45 43.72
C GLU A 625 -4.84 11.90 42.32
N VAL A 626 -3.90 11.95 41.35
CA VAL A 626 -4.11 11.37 40.03
C VAL A 626 -4.24 9.85 40.09
N LEU A 627 -3.40 9.18 40.89
CA LEU A 627 -3.47 7.73 41.08
C LEU A 627 -4.80 7.32 41.74
N GLN A 628 -5.28 8.08 42.71
CA GLN A 628 -6.59 7.86 43.35
C GLN A 628 -7.72 7.96 42.33
N ALA A 629 -7.69 8.98 41.45
CA ALA A 629 -8.69 9.14 40.39
C ALA A 629 -8.67 8.00 39.37
N VAL A 630 -7.49 7.42 39.08
CA VAL A 630 -7.32 6.28 38.16
C VAL A 630 -7.75 4.97 38.79
N HIS A 631 -7.47 4.75 40.09
CA HIS A 631 -7.73 3.50 40.79
C HIS A 631 -9.19 3.35 41.20
N CYS A 632 -9.79 4.42 41.78
CA CYS A 632 -11.15 4.42 42.31
C CYS A 632 -12.19 4.89 41.26
N ARG A 633 -12.04 4.51 40.01
CA ARG A 633 -12.77 5.07 38.85
C ARG A 633 -14.29 5.18 39.08
N ASP A 634 -14.91 4.17 39.65
CA ASP A 634 -16.38 4.12 39.82
C ASP A 634 -16.86 4.79 41.14
N GLN A 635 -16.00 4.95 42.12
CA GLN A 635 -16.31 5.55 43.41
C GLN A 635 -15.71 6.98 43.58
N TYR A 636 -14.91 7.43 42.64
CA TYR A 636 -14.24 8.73 42.69
C TYR A 636 -15.25 9.85 42.38
N THR A 637 -15.59 10.65 43.39
CA THR A 637 -16.51 11.78 43.30
C THR A 637 -15.81 13.12 42.93
N GLY A 638 -14.49 13.13 42.90
CA GLY A 638 -13.68 14.32 42.59
C GLY A 638 -13.56 14.60 41.11
N ASN A 639 -12.86 15.68 40.77
CA ASN A 639 -12.57 16.06 39.40
C ASN A 639 -11.63 15.05 38.71
N ARG A 640 -11.93 14.72 37.47
CA ARG A 640 -11.08 13.82 36.65
C ARG A 640 -10.20 14.59 35.64
N LEU A 641 -10.28 15.91 35.66
CA LEU A 641 -9.46 16.81 34.86
C LEU A 641 -8.53 17.57 35.81
N PHE A 642 -7.23 17.33 35.66
CA PHE A 642 -6.19 17.95 36.46
C PHE A 642 -5.35 18.89 35.60
N PHE A 643 -4.82 19.96 36.20
CA PHE A 643 -3.87 20.82 35.52
C PHE A 643 -2.67 21.12 36.43
N VAL A 644 -1.46 20.80 35.93
CA VAL A 644 -0.19 21.09 36.61
C VAL A 644 0.39 22.37 36.03
N ASP A 645 0.31 23.48 36.75
CA ASP A 645 0.96 24.74 36.41
C ASP A 645 2.37 24.77 36.98
N GLY A 646 3.36 25.01 36.14
CA GLY A 646 4.73 25.16 36.63
C GLY A 646 5.64 25.75 35.56
N PRO A 647 6.62 26.58 35.97
CA PRO A 647 7.61 27.15 35.05
C PRO A 647 8.49 26.07 34.41
N SER A 648 9.31 26.48 33.44
CA SER A 648 10.31 25.58 32.86
C SER A 648 11.30 25.14 33.95
N GLY A 649 11.67 23.87 33.98
CA GLY A 649 12.58 23.30 34.98
C GLY A 649 11.92 22.92 36.33
N SER A 650 10.63 23.09 36.51
CA SER A 650 9.92 22.70 37.75
C SER A 650 9.70 21.18 37.91
N GLY A 651 10.25 20.35 37.03
CA GLY A 651 10.14 18.89 37.13
C GLY A 651 8.85 18.29 36.60
N LYS A 652 7.99 19.03 35.84
CA LYS A 652 6.73 18.50 35.28
C LYS A 652 6.92 17.21 34.48
N THR A 653 7.86 17.19 33.58
CA THR A 653 8.15 15.99 32.74
C THR A 653 8.59 14.80 33.58
N PHE A 654 9.33 15.06 34.70
CA PHE A 654 9.73 14.00 35.63
C PHE A 654 8.51 13.43 36.36
N LEU A 655 7.59 14.30 36.81
CA LEU A 655 6.33 13.89 37.42
C LEU A 655 5.46 13.04 36.45
N TYR A 656 5.36 13.46 35.16
CA TYR A 656 4.61 12.70 34.16
C TYR A 656 5.23 11.31 33.91
N ASN A 657 6.55 11.24 33.80
CA ASN A 657 7.25 9.97 33.60
C ASN A 657 7.14 9.08 34.85
N THR A 658 7.12 9.65 36.05
CA THR A 658 6.87 8.89 37.28
C THR A 658 5.48 8.25 37.27
N LEU A 659 4.41 9.02 36.99
CA LEU A 659 3.05 8.50 36.84
C LEU A 659 2.96 7.42 35.75
N LEU A 660 3.64 7.63 34.65
CA LEU A 660 3.67 6.68 33.53
C LEU A 660 4.30 5.36 33.98
N HIS A 661 5.48 5.38 34.63
CA HIS A 661 6.16 4.18 35.11
C HIS A 661 5.34 3.44 36.17
N ILE A 662 4.77 4.15 37.13
CA ILE A 662 3.93 3.54 38.18
C ILE A 662 2.72 2.81 37.55
N LEU A 663 1.98 3.47 36.66
CA LEU A 663 0.78 2.90 36.04
C LEU A 663 1.11 1.79 35.03
N GLN A 664 2.21 1.91 34.31
CA GLN A 664 2.71 0.85 33.43
C GLN A 664 3.15 -0.38 34.23
N GLY A 665 3.83 -0.20 35.37
CA GLY A 665 4.13 -1.29 36.31
C GLY A 665 2.89 -2.01 36.82
N GLN A 666 1.75 -1.33 36.86
CA GLN A 666 0.42 -1.89 37.20
C GLN A 666 -0.37 -2.40 36.00
N CYS A 667 0.26 -2.56 34.83
CA CYS A 667 -0.39 -2.97 33.56
C CYS A 667 -1.57 -2.05 33.15
N ARG A 668 -1.52 -0.75 33.49
CA ARG A 668 -2.53 0.24 33.10
C ARG A 668 -2.06 1.06 31.91
N LEU A 669 -2.94 1.26 30.94
CA LEU A 669 -2.63 2.01 29.71
C LEU A 669 -2.65 3.52 29.98
N VAL A 670 -1.49 4.14 29.82
CA VAL A 670 -1.30 5.60 29.87
C VAL A 670 -1.00 6.11 28.46
N LEU A 671 -1.66 7.17 28.07
CA LEU A 671 -1.47 7.80 26.74
C LEU A 671 -0.85 9.20 26.89
N PRO A 672 0.50 9.28 26.90
CA PRO A 672 1.19 10.58 26.94
C PRO A 672 1.09 11.28 25.59
N MET A 673 0.88 12.59 25.63
CA MET A 673 0.86 13.45 24.46
C MET A 673 1.29 14.87 24.80
N ALA A 674 1.67 15.62 23.76
CA ALA A 674 1.93 17.06 23.87
C ALA A 674 1.38 17.81 22.66
N TYR A 675 1.24 19.13 22.77
CA TYR A 675 0.78 19.94 21.64
C TYR A 675 1.82 20.05 20.53
N SER A 676 3.10 20.22 20.90
CA SER A 676 4.22 20.29 19.96
C SER A 676 4.91 18.94 19.77
N GLY A 677 5.55 18.74 18.60
CA GLY A 677 6.32 17.51 18.31
C GLY A 677 7.53 17.34 19.22
N ILE A 678 8.21 18.43 19.55
CA ILE A 678 9.42 18.41 20.42
C ILE A 678 9.03 17.99 21.84
N ALA A 679 7.99 18.60 22.43
CA ALA A 679 7.53 18.24 23.76
C ALA A 679 7.03 16.77 23.82
N ALA A 680 6.42 16.27 22.78
CA ALA A 680 5.97 14.89 22.69
C ALA A 680 7.14 13.88 22.75
N THR A 681 8.33 14.22 22.24
CA THR A 681 9.52 13.34 22.29
C THR A 681 10.16 13.26 23.68
N LEU A 682 9.85 14.18 24.59
CA LEU A 682 10.34 14.17 25.97
C LEU A 682 9.53 13.21 26.87
N LEU A 683 8.36 12.81 26.45
CA LEU A 683 7.51 11.84 27.15
C LEU A 683 7.75 10.44 26.58
N ALA A 684 7.96 9.46 27.43
CA ALA A 684 8.15 8.08 27.00
C ALA A 684 6.90 7.56 26.27
N GLY A 685 7.03 7.19 24.99
CA GLY A 685 5.90 6.81 24.14
C GLY A 685 4.97 7.96 23.76
N GLY A 686 5.39 9.22 23.95
CA GLY A 686 4.61 10.41 23.69
C GLY A 686 4.37 10.66 22.20
N ARG A 687 3.19 11.20 21.87
CA ARG A 687 2.79 11.61 20.51
C ARG A 687 2.16 13.00 20.57
N THR A 688 2.06 13.66 19.40
CA THR A 688 1.31 14.93 19.40
C THR A 688 -0.19 14.68 19.62
N SER A 689 -0.88 15.63 20.27
CA SER A 689 -2.33 15.58 20.44
C SER A 689 -3.07 15.48 19.08
N HIS A 690 -2.56 16.12 18.05
CA HIS A 690 -3.05 16.01 16.66
C HIS A 690 -2.95 14.56 16.14
N HIS A 691 -1.86 13.87 16.39
CA HIS A 691 -1.70 12.48 15.97
C HIS A 691 -2.58 11.54 16.80
N ARG A 692 -2.64 11.74 18.14
CA ARG A 692 -3.36 10.87 19.07
C ARG A 692 -4.88 10.91 18.84
N PHE A 693 -5.43 12.11 18.67
CA PHE A 693 -6.86 12.33 18.48
C PHE A 693 -7.28 12.63 17.04
N LYS A 694 -6.35 12.55 16.08
CA LYS A 694 -6.61 12.91 14.67
C LYS A 694 -7.30 14.28 14.54
N LEU A 695 -6.81 15.24 15.32
CA LEU A 695 -7.33 16.62 15.29
C LEU A 695 -7.06 17.24 13.92
N PRO A 696 -8.05 17.89 13.30
CA PRO A 696 -7.86 18.57 12.02
C PRO A 696 -6.97 19.82 12.16
N VAL A 697 -6.34 20.24 11.07
CA VAL A 697 -5.61 21.49 10.98
C VAL A 697 -6.16 22.28 9.81
N PRO A 698 -6.69 23.50 10.01
CA PRO A 698 -6.84 24.23 11.29
C PRO A 698 -7.95 23.66 12.18
N ILE A 699 -7.81 23.86 13.51
CA ILE A 699 -8.85 23.52 14.48
C ILE A 699 -9.83 24.70 14.59
N LEU A 700 -11.11 24.43 14.37
CA LEU A 700 -12.22 25.39 14.47
C LEU A 700 -13.14 25.02 15.64
N GLU A 701 -14.06 25.89 16.02
CA GLU A 701 -14.99 25.70 17.15
C GLU A 701 -15.83 24.41 17.03
N ASN A 702 -16.22 24.08 15.81
CA ASN A 702 -17.03 22.88 15.51
C ASN A 702 -16.19 21.68 15.05
N SER A 703 -14.86 21.75 15.14
CA SER A 703 -13.98 20.63 14.74
C SER A 703 -14.24 19.37 15.55
N THR A 704 -14.24 18.21 14.89
CA THR A 704 -14.32 16.90 15.49
C THR A 704 -13.05 16.11 15.22
N CYS A 705 -12.74 15.16 16.10
CA CYS A 705 -11.65 14.23 15.88
C CYS A 705 -12.00 13.26 14.76
N ASN A 706 -11.06 12.98 13.85
CA ASN A 706 -11.29 12.04 12.73
C ASN A 706 -11.01 10.59 13.18
N ILE A 707 -11.79 10.12 14.15
CA ILE A 707 -11.67 8.77 14.72
C ILE A 707 -13.05 8.11 14.63
N SER A 708 -13.12 7.02 13.84
CA SER A 708 -14.34 6.21 13.82
C SER A 708 -14.50 5.45 15.15
N PRO A 709 -15.71 5.37 15.75
CA PRO A 709 -15.97 4.62 16.98
C PRO A 709 -15.58 3.15 16.92
N THR A 710 -15.51 2.54 15.74
CA THR A 710 -15.12 1.15 15.49
C THR A 710 -13.65 0.96 15.12
N SER A 711 -12.84 2.02 15.14
CA SER A 711 -11.43 1.98 14.76
C SER A 711 -10.52 1.48 15.90
N LYS A 712 -9.31 0.99 15.54
CA LYS A 712 -8.25 0.65 16.50
C LYS A 712 -7.86 1.83 17.39
N ASP A 713 -7.86 3.04 16.85
CA ASP A 713 -7.60 4.26 17.63
C ASP A 713 -8.68 4.45 18.69
N ALA A 714 -9.97 4.26 18.36
CA ALA A 714 -11.06 4.32 19.31
C ALA A 714 -10.93 3.25 20.40
N ASP A 715 -10.54 2.01 20.06
CA ASP A 715 -10.32 0.94 21.04
C ASP A 715 -9.17 1.28 22.00
N THR A 716 -8.10 1.89 21.50
CA THR A 716 -6.98 2.36 22.33
C THR A 716 -7.45 3.46 23.30
N LEU A 717 -8.25 4.41 22.81
CA LEU A 717 -8.82 5.47 23.67
C LEU A 717 -9.78 4.89 24.74
N ARG A 718 -10.60 3.87 24.41
CA ARG A 718 -11.48 3.19 25.37
C ARG A 718 -10.69 2.49 26.47
N LYS A 719 -9.59 1.84 26.14
CA LYS A 719 -8.73 1.10 27.08
C LYS A 719 -7.87 2.01 27.96
N ALA A 720 -7.60 3.24 27.53
CA ALA A 720 -6.77 4.17 28.27
C ALA A 720 -7.33 4.47 29.68
N ASN A 721 -6.43 4.45 30.67
CA ASN A 721 -6.75 4.77 32.06
C ASN A 721 -6.40 6.24 32.36
N LEU A 722 -5.34 6.77 31.80
CA LEU A 722 -4.87 8.14 31.99
C LEU A 722 -4.41 8.73 30.66
N PHE A 723 -4.79 9.98 30.40
CA PHE A 723 -4.23 10.82 29.35
C PHE A 723 -3.35 11.90 29.99
N ILE A 724 -2.10 12.01 29.56
CA ILE A 724 -1.17 13.07 29.96
C ILE A 724 -0.99 13.99 28.75
N TRP A 725 -1.31 15.27 28.90
CA TRP A 725 -1.18 16.25 27.83
C TRP A 725 -0.28 17.41 28.25
N ASP A 726 0.97 17.35 27.88
CA ASP A 726 1.95 18.41 28.13
C ASP A 726 1.81 19.55 27.12
N GLU A 727 2.28 20.73 27.51
CA GLU A 727 2.17 21.97 26.71
C GLU A 727 0.71 22.32 26.33
N ALA A 728 -0.25 21.96 27.18
CA ALA A 728 -1.68 22.21 26.94
C ALA A 728 -2.01 23.72 26.77
N PRO A 729 -1.33 24.70 27.37
CA PRO A 729 -1.56 26.13 27.12
C PRO A 729 -1.40 26.56 25.65
N MET A 730 -0.64 25.83 24.85
CA MET A 730 -0.47 26.07 23.42
C MET A 730 -1.70 25.67 22.60
N ALA A 731 -2.55 24.80 23.12
CA ALA A 731 -3.75 24.32 22.44
C ALA A 731 -4.89 25.35 22.54
N PRO A 732 -5.65 25.58 21.47
CA PRO A 732 -6.88 26.38 21.57
C PRO A 732 -7.96 25.61 22.32
N ALA A 733 -8.88 26.32 22.96
CA ALA A 733 -10.04 25.76 23.69
C ALA A 733 -10.86 24.79 22.81
N TYR A 734 -10.91 25.03 21.51
CA TYR A 734 -11.57 24.16 20.54
C TYR A 734 -10.95 22.77 20.44
N ALA A 735 -9.62 22.65 20.62
CA ALA A 735 -8.94 21.35 20.66
C ALA A 735 -9.40 20.54 21.87
N LEU A 736 -9.48 21.16 23.05
CA LEU A 736 -9.97 20.50 24.25
C LEU A 736 -11.45 20.06 24.11
N ALA A 737 -12.28 20.91 23.49
CA ALA A 737 -13.68 20.60 23.22
C ALA A 737 -13.84 19.47 22.18
N ALA A 738 -12.98 19.41 21.17
CA ALA A 738 -12.98 18.31 20.18
C ALA A 738 -12.58 16.96 20.82
N VAL A 739 -11.59 16.98 21.73
CA VAL A 739 -11.16 15.79 22.48
C VAL A 739 -12.26 15.32 23.44
N ASP A 740 -12.95 16.25 24.12
CA ASP A 740 -14.10 15.89 24.97
C ASP A 740 -15.22 15.20 24.18
N ARG A 741 -15.63 15.78 23.05
CA ARG A 741 -16.64 15.17 22.17
C ARG A 741 -16.20 13.77 21.72
N CYS A 742 -14.98 13.64 21.23
CA CYS A 742 -14.44 12.35 20.77
C CYS A 742 -14.46 11.29 21.88
N LEU A 743 -14.00 11.61 23.10
CA LEU A 743 -13.98 10.66 24.20
C LEU A 743 -15.38 10.27 24.66
N ARG A 744 -16.33 11.20 24.68
CA ARG A 744 -17.75 10.87 24.97
C ARG A 744 -18.33 9.92 23.92
N ASP A 745 -18.10 10.20 22.64
CA ASP A 745 -18.57 9.35 21.53
C ASP A 745 -17.96 7.95 21.60
N VAL A 746 -16.63 7.88 21.76
CA VAL A 746 -15.88 6.62 21.79
C VAL A 746 -16.26 5.76 23.02
N THR A 747 -16.51 6.38 24.18
CA THR A 747 -16.87 5.65 25.40
C THR A 747 -18.37 5.47 25.58
N SER A 748 -19.20 6.08 24.72
CA SER A 748 -20.67 6.14 24.84
C SER A 748 -21.11 6.68 26.21
N ASN A 749 -20.40 7.67 26.74
CA ASN A 749 -20.61 8.24 28.06
C ASN A 749 -20.63 9.78 28.02
N ASN A 750 -21.71 10.38 28.49
CA ASN A 750 -21.93 11.84 28.44
C ASN A 750 -21.17 12.64 29.52
N ILE A 751 -20.48 11.96 30.44
CA ILE A 751 -19.61 12.63 31.42
C ILE A 751 -18.44 13.32 30.68
N PRO A 752 -17.95 14.48 31.16
CA PRO A 752 -16.79 15.13 30.56
C PRO A 752 -15.66 14.15 30.29
N PHE A 753 -15.10 14.23 29.08
CA PHE A 753 -14.05 13.34 28.55
C PHE A 753 -14.43 11.83 28.59
N GLY A 754 -15.73 11.51 28.50
CA GLY A 754 -16.21 10.13 28.59
C GLY A 754 -15.88 9.43 29.92
N GLY A 755 -15.70 10.20 30.98
CA GLY A 755 -15.33 9.71 32.32
C GLY A 755 -13.87 9.27 32.44
N LYS A 756 -12.99 9.66 31.52
CA LYS A 756 -11.55 9.39 31.56
C LYS A 756 -10.81 10.38 32.43
N VAL A 757 -9.66 9.98 32.97
CA VAL A 757 -8.78 10.87 33.71
C VAL A 757 -7.83 11.57 32.74
N LEU A 758 -7.79 12.90 32.80
CA LEU A 758 -6.89 13.75 32.04
C LEU A 758 -6.00 14.57 32.98
N LEU A 759 -4.69 14.48 32.76
CA LEU A 759 -3.70 15.34 33.38
C LEU A 759 -3.15 16.30 32.32
N LEU A 760 -3.53 17.57 32.39
CA LEU A 760 -3.00 18.63 31.55
C LEU A 760 -1.81 19.28 32.27
N GLY A 761 -0.84 19.74 31.51
CA GLY A 761 0.26 20.47 32.08
C GLY A 761 0.81 21.53 31.19
N GLY A 762 1.55 22.47 31.74
CA GLY A 762 2.23 23.53 31.00
C GLY A 762 2.42 24.81 31.80
N ASP A 763 2.84 25.87 31.11
CA ASP A 763 3.07 27.19 31.71
C ASP A 763 2.39 28.28 30.88
N PHE A 764 1.35 28.89 31.41
CA PHE A 764 0.63 29.98 30.77
C PHE A 764 1.44 31.29 30.64
N ARG A 765 2.60 31.38 31.31
CA ARG A 765 3.49 32.54 31.22
C ARG A 765 4.42 32.48 29.99
N GLN A 766 4.58 31.28 29.38
CA GLN A 766 5.52 31.06 28.27
C GLN A 766 4.85 31.18 26.91
N VAL A 767 3.76 30.48 26.65
CA VAL A 767 3.13 30.42 25.31
C VAL A 767 1.61 30.36 25.41
N LEU A 768 0.95 31.10 24.52
CA LEU A 768 -0.50 31.06 24.27
C LEU A 768 -0.78 30.40 22.91
N PRO A 769 -2.05 30.02 22.62
CA PRO A 769 -2.42 29.51 21.31
C PRO A 769 -2.03 30.46 20.17
N VAL A 770 -1.50 29.90 19.08
CA VAL A 770 -1.15 30.68 17.89
C VAL A 770 -2.39 30.84 17.02
N VAL A 771 -2.92 32.08 16.93
CA VAL A 771 -4.02 32.42 16.03
C VAL A 771 -3.48 33.37 14.97
N PRO A 772 -3.33 32.96 13.71
CA PRO A 772 -2.74 33.80 12.67
C PRO A 772 -3.50 35.13 12.50
N ARG A 773 -2.76 36.23 12.52
CA ARG A 773 -3.29 37.60 12.31
C ARG A 773 -4.33 38.08 13.35
N ALA A 774 -4.42 37.44 14.52
CA ALA A 774 -5.40 37.82 15.55
C ALA A 774 -4.83 38.87 16.49
N ALA A 775 -5.71 39.76 16.99
CA ALA A 775 -5.41 40.69 18.05
C ALA A 775 -5.21 39.94 19.41
N PRO A 776 -4.44 40.48 20.38
CA PRO A 776 -4.21 39.85 21.68
C PRO A 776 -5.48 39.37 22.39
N ALA A 777 -6.55 40.18 22.35
CA ALA A 777 -7.83 39.82 22.94
C ALA A 777 -8.46 38.58 22.34
N ALA A 778 -8.34 38.39 21.02
CA ALA A 778 -8.82 37.20 20.32
C ALA A 778 -7.97 35.96 20.69
N ILE A 779 -6.66 36.07 20.85
CA ILE A 779 -5.77 34.99 21.29
C ILE A 779 -6.17 34.54 22.69
N ILE A 780 -6.40 35.51 23.63
CA ILE A 780 -6.85 35.22 25.00
C ILE A 780 -8.21 34.50 24.99
N ALA A 781 -9.13 34.89 24.10
CA ALA A 781 -10.44 34.28 23.98
C ALA A 781 -10.36 32.80 23.53
N THR A 782 -9.32 32.41 22.77
CA THR A 782 -9.12 31.02 22.34
C THR A 782 -8.36 30.16 23.34
N CYS A 783 -7.85 30.73 24.46
CA CYS A 783 -7.10 30.01 25.47
C CYS A 783 -7.95 28.93 26.18
N ILE A 784 -7.35 27.78 26.50
CA ILE A 784 -8.04 26.66 27.18
C ILE A 784 -8.68 27.07 28.52
N LYS A 785 -8.14 28.08 29.23
CA LYS A 785 -8.76 28.68 30.45
C LYS A 785 -10.17 29.26 30.20
N ARG A 786 -10.51 29.57 28.96
CA ARG A 786 -11.85 30.07 28.56
C ARG A 786 -12.80 28.93 28.17
N SER A 787 -12.33 27.69 28.12
CA SER A 787 -13.15 26.53 27.89
C SER A 787 -14.14 26.30 29.04
N LYS A 788 -15.37 25.90 28.72
CA LYS A 788 -16.36 25.42 29.70
C LYS A 788 -15.92 24.16 30.44
N LEU A 789 -14.95 23.44 29.88
CA LEU A 789 -14.37 22.21 30.44
C LEU A 789 -13.18 22.49 31.39
N TRP A 790 -12.74 23.76 31.50
CA TRP A 790 -11.64 24.10 32.39
C TRP A 790 -12.04 23.90 33.84
N PRO A 791 -11.23 23.23 34.67
CA PRO A 791 -11.52 23.06 36.11
C PRO A 791 -11.60 24.43 36.79
N LYS A 792 -12.68 24.67 37.53
CA LYS A 792 -12.89 25.89 38.29
C LYS A 792 -12.21 25.80 39.63
#